data_88017a4ba2517d384141bebc1a54ecf5
#
_entry.id   88017a4ba2517d384141bebc1a54ecf5
#
_cell.length_a   1.000
_cell.length_b   1.000
_cell.length_c   1.000
_cell.angle_alpha   90.00
_cell.angle_beta   90.00
_cell.angle_gamma   90.00
#
_symmetry.space_group_name_H-M   'P 1'
#
loop_
_entity.id
_entity.type
_entity.pdbx_description
1 polymer ?
#
loop_
_entity_poly.entity_id
_entity_poly.type
_entity_poly.pdbx_seq_one_letter_code
_entity_poly.pdbx_strand_id
1 'polypeptide(L)'
;MAEEKVREVKGPGPRGQRGMPKPKIKNPGKLLKRLLGYVFKFYGFQMILVGVCIVVSVLANIQGTLFTKTLIDGYIDPLIKTVREGGEPDFGPLGFAILRVAFFYAVGIASTYIQSLTMVFISQGTLKNLRTALFEHMESLPIKYFDTNAHGDIMSIYTNDIDTLRQMISQSIPQLLNSAITIVSVFISMVVLNVPLTILTIIMVALMLFASGAAAAASGRNFVKQQKNIGKLNGYIEEMMNGEKVVKVFCHEEKTIEDFDKYNEELFESAYKANAFSSILGPINAQLGNISYVLCALLGGVLALTTSSSKGVAVAFFLALVNLFGTLSVGSLASFLTFNKSFSMPINQVSMQFNSIIMALAGAERVFRLLDEKPEMDDGYVTLVNVENKDGKIVEVDHHTGSWAWKHFHKAEGTTDYKPLLGDVTFNDVDFGYTDEKMVLHNIVLHAEPGQKIALVGSTGAGKTTITNLINRFYDIQDGKIRYDNININKISKKDLRRSLGIVLQDTHLFTGTVAENIRYGKLDATDEEVYAAARLANADGFIRRLPDGYDTMLTGDGANLSQGQRQLLAIARAAIADPPVLILDEATSSIDTRTEKIVQDGMDKLMANRTTFVIAHRLSTIKNSDCILVMEQGRIIERGNHEELLEKKGRYYQLYTGNKAVTA
;
A
#
# COMPACT_ATOMS: atom_id res chain seq x y z
N MET A 1 -13.39 1.27 57.35
CA MET A 1 -14.04 1.18 56.03
C MET A 1 -13.11 1.86 55.04
N ALA A 2 -12.30 1.08 54.38
CA ALA A 2 -11.36 1.54 53.37
C ALA A 2 -11.91 1.07 52.01
N GLU A 3 -12.19 2.01 51.11
CA GLU A 3 -12.60 1.74 49.74
C GLU A 3 -11.41 1.21 48.97
N GLU A 4 -11.48 -0.04 48.57
CA GLU A 4 -10.52 -0.73 47.71
C GLU A 4 -10.80 -0.31 46.27
N LYS A 5 -9.90 0.53 45.70
CA LYS A 5 -9.92 0.91 44.27
C LYS A 5 -9.60 -0.31 43.41
N VAL A 6 -10.63 -0.86 42.79
CA VAL A 6 -10.49 -1.87 41.74
C VAL A 6 -9.67 -1.27 40.60
N ARG A 7 -8.46 -1.80 40.37
CA ARG A 7 -7.65 -1.51 39.16
C ARG A 7 -8.30 -2.20 37.97
N GLU A 8 -8.91 -1.40 37.09
CA GLU A 8 -9.29 -1.86 35.76
C GLU A 8 -8.07 -2.36 35.01
N VAL A 9 -8.00 -3.66 34.78
CA VAL A 9 -7.06 -4.27 33.82
C VAL A 9 -7.59 -3.96 32.44
N LYS A 10 -7.00 -2.96 31.78
CA LYS A 10 -7.23 -2.69 30.35
C LYS A 10 -6.66 -3.84 29.54
N GLY A 11 -7.54 -4.72 29.06
CA GLY A 11 -7.23 -5.68 28.01
C GLY A 11 -6.73 -4.98 26.75
N PRO A 12 -5.96 -5.66 25.85
CA PRO A 12 -5.56 -5.09 24.59
C PRO A 12 -6.78 -4.93 23.70
N GLY A 13 -7.35 -3.72 23.68
CA GLY A 13 -8.40 -3.37 22.73
C GLY A 13 -7.87 -3.45 21.30
N PRO A 14 -8.74 -3.74 20.31
CA PRO A 14 -8.36 -3.79 18.92
C PRO A 14 -7.67 -2.47 18.55
N ARG A 15 -6.53 -2.55 17.88
CA ARG A 15 -5.78 -1.40 17.35
C ARG A 15 -6.55 -0.78 16.17
N GLY A 16 -7.74 -0.22 16.47
CA GLY A 16 -8.45 0.67 15.57
C GLY A 16 -7.59 1.89 15.30
N GLN A 17 -7.54 2.29 14.07
CA GLN A 17 -6.80 3.43 13.52
C GLN A 17 -6.85 4.62 14.49
N ARG A 18 -5.80 4.82 15.27
CA ARG A 18 -5.57 6.06 16.00
C ARG A 18 -5.59 7.17 14.96
N GLY A 19 -6.51 8.14 15.14
CA GLY A 19 -6.60 9.32 14.30
C GLY A 19 -5.20 9.81 13.97
N MET A 20 -4.82 9.76 12.70
CA MET A 20 -3.46 10.07 12.27
C MET A 20 -3.11 11.47 12.75
N PRO A 21 -2.13 11.65 13.67
CA PRO A 21 -1.48 12.95 13.79
C PRO A 21 -1.01 13.29 12.38
N LYS A 22 -1.12 14.58 11.97
CA LYS A 22 -0.55 15.02 10.68
C LYS A 22 0.78 14.30 10.52
N PRO A 23 0.97 13.50 9.48
CA PRO A 23 2.18 12.71 9.36
C PRO A 23 3.36 13.67 9.44
N LYS A 24 4.19 13.52 10.48
CA LYS A 24 5.44 14.27 10.58
C LYS A 24 6.35 13.64 9.54
N ILE A 25 6.19 14.07 8.28
CA ILE A 25 7.01 13.61 7.16
C ILE A 25 8.45 13.99 7.48
N LYS A 26 9.31 13.01 7.67
CA LYS A 26 10.74 13.23 7.85
C LYS A 26 11.32 13.69 6.51
N ASN A 27 11.63 14.99 6.36
CA ASN A 27 12.24 15.58 5.17
C ASN A 27 11.37 15.54 3.88
N PRO A 28 10.26 16.32 3.81
CA PRO A 28 9.37 16.32 2.66
C PRO A 28 10.06 16.72 1.33
N GLY A 29 11.06 17.61 1.37
CA GLY A 29 11.82 18.00 0.19
C GLY A 29 12.67 16.88 -0.40
N LYS A 30 13.31 16.03 0.45
CA LYS A 30 14.08 14.87 -0.02
C LYS A 30 13.17 13.82 -0.66
N LEU A 31 11.99 13.62 -0.08
CA LEU A 31 11.00 12.67 -0.58
C LEU A 31 10.42 13.12 -1.93
N LEU A 32 10.06 14.41 -2.04
CA LEU A 32 9.61 15.00 -3.30
C LEU A 32 10.69 14.90 -4.38
N LYS A 33 11.95 15.20 -4.04
CA LYS A 33 13.09 15.05 -4.97
C LYS A 33 13.25 13.60 -5.44
N ARG A 34 13.10 12.61 -4.54
CA ARG A 34 13.17 11.18 -4.88
C ARG A 34 12.05 10.77 -5.84
N LEU A 35 10.83 11.20 -5.56
CA LEU A 35 9.67 10.91 -6.41
C LEU A 35 9.80 11.57 -7.79
N LEU A 36 10.15 12.86 -7.83
CA LEU A 36 10.41 13.55 -9.10
C LEU A 36 11.56 12.90 -9.86
N GLY A 37 12.64 12.54 -9.17
CA GLY A 37 13.75 11.79 -9.78
C GLY A 37 13.31 10.46 -10.40
N TYR A 38 12.39 9.74 -9.76
CA TYR A 38 11.80 8.53 -10.31
C TYR A 38 10.99 8.82 -11.58
N VAL A 39 10.14 9.85 -11.57
CA VAL A 39 9.37 10.27 -12.75
C VAL A 39 10.29 10.72 -13.89
N PHE A 40 11.28 11.55 -13.59
CA PHE A 40 12.22 12.07 -14.60
C PHE A 40 13.12 10.99 -15.19
N LYS A 41 13.44 9.93 -14.45
CA LYS A 41 14.23 8.79 -14.94
C LYS A 41 13.56 8.12 -16.15
N PHE A 42 12.22 7.98 -16.12
CA PHE A 42 11.48 7.27 -17.16
C PHE A 42 10.80 8.20 -18.17
N TYR A 43 10.43 9.43 -17.76
CA TYR A 43 9.58 10.34 -18.53
C TYR A 43 10.14 11.77 -18.61
N GLY A 44 11.47 11.95 -18.52
CA GLY A 44 12.11 13.27 -18.47
C GLY A 44 11.77 14.17 -19.66
N PHE A 45 11.84 13.64 -20.88
CA PHE A 45 11.49 14.39 -22.10
C PHE A 45 10.03 14.85 -22.10
N GLN A 46 9.11 13.95 -21.74
CA GLN A 46 7.68 14.25 -21.67
C GLN A 46 7.37 15.29 -20.60
N MET A 47 8.07 15.27 -19.46
CA MET A 47 7.93 16.29 -18.41
C MET A 47 8.38 17.67 -18.87
N ILE A 48 9.46 17.75 -19.65
CA ILE A 48 9.90 19.00 -20.28
C ILE A 48 8.84 19.51 -21.26
N LEU A 49 8.32 18.62 -22.10
CA LEU A 49 7.23 18.95 -23.04
C LEU A 49 6.00 19.53 -22.31
N VAL A 50 5.59 18.90 -21.22
CA VAL A 50 4.50 19.41 -20.37
C VAL A 50 4.82 20.81 -19.85
N GLY A 51 6.03 21.05 -19.35
CA GLY A 51 6.47 22.36 -18.89
C GLY A 51 6.38 23.42 -19.99
N VAL A 52 6.86 23.12 -21.19
CA VAL A 52 6.77 24.01 -22.35
C VAL A 52 5.30 24.29 -22.71
N CYS A 53 4.47 23.28 -22.77
CA CYS A 53 3.03 23.43 -23.05
C CYS A 53 2.32 24.31 -22.03
N ILE A 54 2.65 24.21 -20.71
CA ILE A 54 2.12 25.08 -19.66
C ILE A 54 2.51 26.54 -19.95
N VAL A 55 3.79 26.81 -20.23
CA VAL A 55 4.26 28.17 -20.52
C VAL A 55 3.54 28.75 -21.74
N VAL A 56 3.46 28.00 -22.83
CA VAL A 56 2.78 28.44 -24.07
C VAL A 56 1.30 28.71 -23.82
N SER A 57 0.61 27.83 -23.09
CA SER A 57 -0.81 28.01 -22.77
C SER A 57 -1.04 29.27 -21.90
N VAL A 58 -0.21 29.50 -20.87
CA VAL A 58 -0.32 30.70 -20.03
C VAL A 58 -0.04 31.97 -20.84
N LEU A 59 1.00 32.00 -21.67
CA LEU A 59 1.31 33.16 -22.51
C LEU A 59 0.21 33.43 -23.52
N ALA A 60 -0.39 32.42 -24.12
CA ALA A 60 -1.54 32.56 -25.02
C ALA A 60 -2.74 33.21 -24.33
N ASN A 61 -3.07 32.79 -23.09
CA ASN A 61 -4.14 33.39 -22.29
C ASN A 61 -3.86 34.84 -21.92
N ILE A 62 -2.61 35.17 -21.59
CA ILE A 62 -2.21 36.58 -21.28
C ILE A 62 -2.36 37.45 -22.50
N GLN A 63 -1.94 37.00 -23.68
CA GLN A 63 -2.11 37.72 -24.93
C GLN A 63 -3.59 38.02 -25.23
N GLY A 64 -4.49 37.08 -24.95
CA GLY A 64 -5.93 37.29 -25.06
C GLY A 64 -6.44 38.41 -24.14
N THR A 65 -5.95 38.48 -22.90
CA THR A 65 -6.32 39.54 -21.96
C THR A 65 -5.70 40.90 -22.35
N LEU A 66 -4.44 40.94 -22.79
CA LEU A 66 -3.80 42.18 -23.28
C LEU A 66 -4.44 42.70 -24.57
N PHE A 67 -4.99 41.79 -25.39
CA PHE A 67 -5.73 42.17 -26.57
C PHE A 67 -6.93 43.06 -26.28
N THR A 68 -7.57 42.96 -25.12
CA THR A 68 -8.67 43.84 -24.70
C THR A 68 -8.21 45.29 -24.72
N LYS A 69 -6.99 45.58 -24.24
CA LYS A 69 -6.39 46.93 -24.34
C LYS A 69 -6.22 47.34 -25.79
N THR A 70 -5.57 46.49 -26.60
CA THR A 70 -5.30 46.76 -28.01
C THR A 70 -6.60 46.94 -28.82
N LEU A 71 -7.62 46.17 -28.50
CA LEU A 71 -8.95 46.26 -29.12
C LEU A 71 -9.59 47.59 -28.87
N ILE A 72 -9.60 48.05 -27.61
CA ILE A 72 -10.25 49.34 -27.24
C ILE A 72 -9.42 50.50 -27.74
N ASP A 73 -8.16 50.60 -27.36
CA ASP A 73 -7.30 51.76 -27.62
C ASP A 73 -6.83 51.82 -29.07
N GLY A 74 -6.59 50.67 -29.71
CA GLY A 74 -5.99 50.62 -31.04
C GLY A 74 -6.98 50.50 -32.20
N TYR A 75 -8.20 50.03 -31.94
CA TYR A 75 -9.19 49.81 -33.00
C TYR A 75 -10.54 50.50 -32.73
N ILE A 76 -11.16 50.30 -31.54
CA ILE A 76 -12.49 50.86 -31.27
C ILE A 76 -12.45 52.39 -31.15
N ASP A 77 -11.57 52.92 -30.35
CA ASP A 77 -11.44 54.38 -30.16
C ASP A 77 -11.13 55.14 -31.48
N PRO A 78 -10.20 54.69 -32.33
CA PRO A 78 -9.96 55.29 -33.66
C PRO A 78 -11.18 55.20 -34.57
N LEU A 79 -11.88 54.04 -34.62
CA LEU A 79 -13.09 53.86 -35.42
C LEU A 79 -14.21 54.81 -34.99
N ILE A 80 -14.42 54.99 -33.66
CA ILE A 80 -15.40 55.95 -33.13
C ILE A 80 -15.04 57.38 -33.52
N LYS A 81 -13.75 57.76 -33.49
CA LYS A 81 -13.30 59.10 -33.90
C LYS A 81 -13.57 59.34 -35.40
N THR A 82 -13.22 58.37 -36.25
CA THR A 82 -13.47 58.46 -37.71
C THR A 82 -14.96 58.64 -38.00
N VAL A 83 -15.84 57.87 -37.34
CA VAL A 83 -17.31 58.03 -37.51
C VAL A 83 -17.82 59.40 -37.02
N ARG A 84 -17.28 59.91 -35.90
CA ARG A 84 -17.63 61.25 -35.37
C ARG A 84 -17.19 62.36 -36.31
N GLU A 85 -16.09 62.21 -37.04
CA GLU A 85 -15.55 63.13 -38.02
C GLU A 85 -16.22 63.00 -39.39
N GLY A 86 -17.21 62.09 -39.53
CA GLY A 86 -18.00 61.90 -40.77
C GLY A 86 -17.26 61.03 -41.82
N GLY A 87 -16.21 60.30 -41.43
CA GLY A 87 -15.50 59.36 -42.30
C GLY A 87 -16.10 57.95 -42.26
N GLU A 88 -15.81 57.13 -43.29
CA GLU A 88 -16.22 55.74 -43.34
C GLU A 88 -15.27 54.87 -42.49
N PRO A 89 -15.77 54.00 -41.60
CA PRO A 89 -14.96 53.14 -40.74
C PRO A 89 -14.40 51.96 -41.54
N ASP A 90 -13.06 51.74 -41.49
CA ASP A 90 -12.40 50.57 -42.05
C ASP A 90 -12.27 49.47 -40.95
N PHE A 91 -12.99 48.35 -41.16
CA PHE A 91 -12.95 47.18 -40.28
C PHE A 91 -11.88 46.14 -40.63
N GLY A 92 -11.13 46.31 -41.74
CA GLY A 92 -10.11 45.36 -42.18
C GLY A 92 -9.03 45.11 -41.13
N PRO A 93 -8.38 46.12 -40.53
CA PRO A 93 -7.37 45.97 -39.52
C PRO A 93 -7.89 45.27 -38.25
N LEU A 94 -9.15 45.52 -37.85
CA LEU A 94 -9.81 44.85 -36.72
C LEU A 94 -10.01 43.37 -36.99
N GLY A 95 -10.42 42.99 -38.21
CA GLY A 95 -10.56 41.62 -38.63
C GLY A 95 -9.24 40.82 -38.53
N PHE A 96 -8.13 41.39 -38.98
CA PHE A 96 -6.79 40.79 -38.85
C PHE A 96 -6.38 40.64 -37.36
N ALA A 97 -6.66 41.60 -36.53
CA ALA A 97 -6.34 41.55 -35.11
C ALA A 97 -7.11 40.45 -34.40
N ILE A 98 -8.39 40.27 -34.72
CA ILE A 98 -9.22 39.17 -34.19
C ILE A 98 -8.69 37.82 -34.64
N LEU A 99 -8.33 37.65 -35.92
CA LEU A 99 -7.74 36.40 -36.44
C LEU A 99 -6.42 36.03 -35.73
N ARG A 100 -5.57 37.05 -35.46
CA ARG A 100 -4.32 36.86 -34.71
C ARG A 100 -4.58 36.32 -33.30
N VAL A 101 -5.56 36.86 -32.58
CA VAL A 101 -5.89 36.41 -31.22
C VAL A 101 -6.55 35.06 -31.25
N ALA A 102 -7.41 34.79 -32.22
CA ALA A 102 -7.98 33.45 -32.42
C ALA A 102 -6.88 32.37 -32.64
N PHE A 103 -5.82 32.72 -33.39
CA PHE A 103 -4.67 31.86 -33.54
C PHE A 103 -3.94 31.57 -32.21
N PHE A 104 -3.70 32.63 -31.37
CA PHE A 104 -3.12 32.42 -30.04
C PHE A 104 -3.98 31.52 -29.14
N TYR A 105 -5.30 31.72 -29.15
CA TYR A 105 -6.19 30.81 -28.42
C TYR A 105 -6.17 29.38 -28.94
N ALA A 106 -6.14 29.17 -30.27
CA ALA A 106 -6.01 27.84 -30.85
C ALA A 106 -4.71 27.14 -30.41
N VAL A 107 -3.59 27.88 -30.41
CA VAL A 107 -2.30 27.37 -29.90
C VAL A 107 -2.39 27.04 -28.40
N GLY A 108 -3.03 27.90 -27.61
CA GLY A 108 -3.25 27.66 -26.18
C GLY A 108 -4.08 26.40 -25.90
N ILE A 109 -5.17 26.21 -26.66
CA ILE A 109 -6.03 25.01 -26.58
C ILE A 109 -5.24 23.76 -26.97
N ALA A 110 -4.52 23.79 -28.10
CA ALA A 110 -3.68 22.68 -28.54
C ALA A 110 -2.60 22.32 -27.50
N SER A 111 -1.95 23.32 -26.92
CA SER A 111 -0.94 23.13 -25.86
C SER A 111 -1.55 22.49 -24.60
N THR A 112 -2.72 22.95 -24.16
CA THR A 112 -3.42 22.37 -23.00
C THR A 112 -3.85 20.93 -23.27
N TYR A 113 -4.31 20.63 -24.49
CA TYR A 113 -4.68 19.28 -24.90
C TYR A 113 -3.47 18.33 -24.88
N ILE A 114 -2.36 18.73 -25.51
CA ILE A 114 -1.10 17.96 -25.53
C ILE A 114 -0.57 17.75 -24.11
N GLN A 115 -0.57 18.79 -23.28
CA GLN A 115 -0.19 18.73 -21.87
C GLN A 115 -1.01 17.68 -21.13
N SER A 116 -2.35 17.70 -21.27
CA SER A 116 -3.25 16.81 -20.55
C SER A 116 -3.04 15.36 -20.96
N LEU A 117 -2.97 15.06 -22.26
CA LEU A 117 -2.69 13.70 -22.76
C LEU A 117 -1.32 13.18 -22.30
N THR A 118 -0.29 14.02 -22.42
CA THR A 118 1.06 13.65 -22.00
C THR A 118 1.11 13.36 -20.50
N MET A 119 0.37 14.14 -19.69
CA MET A 119 0.30 13.97 -18.25
C MET A 119 -0.40 12.66 -17.84
N VAL A 120 -1.45 12.26 -18.58
CA VAL A 120 -2.10 10.95 -18.39
C VAL A 120 -1.11 9.83 -18.67
N PHE A 121 -0.37 9.90 -19.79
CA PHE A 121 0.66 8.92 -20.15
C PHE A 121 1.75 8.80 -19.07
N ILE A 122 2.31 9.94 -18.60
CA ILE A 122 3.35 9.97 -17.56
C ILE A 122 2.81 9.36 -16.26
N SER A 123 1.62 9.79 -15.81
CA SER A 123 1.07 9.33 -14.53
C SER A 123 0.78 7.84 -14.54
N GLN A 124 0.05 7.33 -15.54
CA GLN A 124 -0.28 5.91 -15.62
C GLN A 124 0.96 5.02 -15.81
N GLY A 125 1.91 5.45 -16.64
CA GLY A 125 3.16 4.74 -16.84
C GLY A 125 4.04 4.71 -15.58
N THR A 126 4.12 5.82 -14.84
CA THR A 126 4.83 5.88 -13.54
C THR A 126 4.20 4.92 -12.52
N LEU A 127 2.86 4.90 -12.44
CA LEU A 127 2.15 4.01 -11.51
C LEU A 127 2.32 2.53 -11.88
N LYS A 128 2.28 2.20 -13.18
CA LYS A 128 2.58 0.85 -13.65
C LYS A 128 3.96 0.41 -13.16
N ASN A 129 4.99 1.20 -13.46
CA ASN A 129 6.37 0.88 -13.08
C ASN A 129 6.53 0.77 -11.56
N LEU A 130 5.85 1.64 -10.80
CA LEU A 130 5.90 1.62 -9.34
C LEU A 130 5.22 0.38 -8.76
N ARG A 131 4.05 -0.02 -9.29
CA ARG A 131 3.37 -1.26 -8.85
C ARG A 131 4.19 -2.49 -9.15
N THR A 132 4.80 -2.56 -10.34
CA THR A 132 5.69 -3.67 -10.71
C THR A 132 6.87 -3.75 -9.75
N ALA A 133 7.58 -2.62 -9.52
CA ALA A 133 8.72 -2.58 -8.61
C ALA A 133 8.33 -2.94 -7.16
N LEU A 134 7.16 -2.49 -6.69
CA LEU A 134 6.65 -2.83 -5.36
C LEU A 134 6.34 -4.33 -5.25
N PHE A 135 5.72 -4.92 -6.27
CA PHE A 135 5.36 -6.33 -6.25
C PHE A 135 6.59 -7.23 -6.31
N GLU A 136 7.52 -6.95 -7.24
CA GLU A 136 8.79 -7.67 -7.33
C GLU A 136 9.59 -7.59 -6.03
N HIS A 137 9.60 -6.41 -5.40
CA HIS A 137 10.30 -6.23 -4.12
C HIS A 137 9.58 -6.96 -2.98
N MET A 138 8.24 -6.91 -2.93
CA MET A 138 7.43 -7.62 -1.94
C MET A 138 7.70 -9.13 -1.97
N GLU A 139 7.79 -9.74 -3.16
CA GLU A 139 8.12 -11.17 -3.31
C GLU A 139 9.53 -11.52 -2.83
N SER A 140 10.43 -10.54 -2.75
CA SER A 140 11.79 -10.71 -2.24
C SER A 140 11.91 -10.58 -0.71
N LEU A 141 10.84 -10.16 -0.01
CA LEU A 141 10.90 -9.90 1.44
C LEU A 141 10.83 -11.18 2.27
N PRO A 142 11.49 -11.19 3.45
CA PRO A 142 11.40 -12.32 4.38
C PRO A 142 10.01 -12.45 4.98
N ILE A 143 9.61 -13.68 5.36
CA ILE A 143 8.33 -13.98 6.03
C ILE A 143 8.13 -13.10 7.28
N LYS A 144 9.21 -12.80 8.02
CA LYS A 144 9.20 -11.89 9.17
C LYS A 144 8.49 -10.57 8.89
N TYR A 145 8.62 -10.04 7.66
CA TYR A 145 7.96 -8.80 7.27
C TYR A 145 6.43 -8.95 7.28
N PHE A 146 5.92 -10.06 6.76
CA PHE A 146 4.47 -10.34 6.70
C PHE A 146 3.90 -10.69 8.07
N ASP A 147 4.67 -11.36 8.92
CA ASP A 147 4.26 -11.69 10.30
C ASP A 147 4.19 -10.45 11.21
N THR A 148 5.00 -9.42 10.92
CA THR A 148 5.09 -8.20 11.74
C THR A 148 4.23 -7.05 11.24
N ASN A 149 3.78 -7.09 9.99
CA ASN A 149 2.95 -6.06 9.38
C ASN A 149 1.57 -6.60 9.00
N ALA A 150 0.52 -5.84 9.31
CA ALA A 150 -0.84 -6.25 8.95
C ALA A 150 -1.02 -6.26 7.42
N HIS A 151 -1.61 -7.31 6.86
CA HIS A 151 -1.89 -7.42 5.41
C HIS A 151 -2.70 -6.23 4.88
N GLY A 152 -3.65 -5.70 5.68
CA GLY A 152 -4.42 -4.51 5.33
C GLY A 152 -3.57 -3.25 5.16
N ASP A 153 -2.51 -3.09 5.97
CA ASP A 153 -1.58 -1.96 5.85
C ASP A 153 -0.75 -2.06 4.57
N ILE A 154 -0.28 -3.27 4.24
CA ILE A 154 0.44 -3.54 2.99
C ILE A 154 -0.47 -3.28 1.78
N MET A 155 -1.71 -3.79 1.81
CA MET A 155 -2.69 -3.59 0.74
C MET A 155 -3.05 -2.11 0.56
N SER A 156 -3.11 -1.33 1.66
CA SER A 156 -3.33 0.12 1.61
C SER A 156 -2.25 0.87 0.84
N ILE A 157 -0.99 0.37 0.82
CA ILE A 157 0.09 0.94 0.00
C ILE A 157 -0.24 0.79 -1.48
N TYR A 158 -0.71 -0.39 -1.91
CA TYR A 158 -1.05 -0.66 -3.32
C TYR A 158 -2.30 0.06 -3.81
N THR A 159 -3.25 0.33 -2.92
CA THR A 159 -4.53 0.97 -3.28
C THR A 159 -4.50 2.47 -3.00
N ASN A 160 -4.49 2.87 -1.73
CA ASN A 160 -4.69 4.25 -1.32
C ASN A 160 -3.46 5.13 -1.58
N ASP A 161 -2.25 4.63 -1.23
CA ASP A 161 -1.03 5.44 -1.34
C ASP A 161 -0.64 5.67 -2.79
N ILE A 162 -0.74 4.63 -3.62
CA ILE A 162 -0.51 4.75 -5.06
C ILE A 162 -1.52 5.70 -5.71
N ASP A 163 -2.80 5.70 -5.28
CA ASP A 163 -3.80 6.62 -5.84
C ASP A 163 -3.54 8.08 -5.44
N THR A 164 -3.13 8.34 -4.21
CA THR A 164 -2.71 9.69 -3.80
C THR A 164 -1.49 10.18 -4.59
N LEU A 165 -0.53 9.30 -4.91
CA LEU A 165 0.59 9.62 -5.79
C LEU A 165 0.12 9.92 -7.22
N ARG A 166 -0.85 9.17 -7.74
CA ARG A 166 -1.47 9.45 -9.04
C ARG A 166 -2.02 10.86 -9.07
N GLN A 167 -2.83 11.24 -8.08
CA GLN A 167 -3.43 12.56 -7.99
C GLN A 167 -2.36 13.67 -7.93
N MET A 168 -1.30 13.46 -7.16
CA MET A 168 -0.21 14.43 -7.08
C MET A 168 0.52 14.59 -8.42
N ILE A 169 0.87 13.50 -9.07
CA ILE A 169 1.61 13.54 -10.34
C ILE A 169 0.72 14.11 -11.46
N SER A 170 -0.53 13.61 -11.61
CA SER A 170 -1.39 13.98 -12.73
C SER A 170 -2.05 15.35 -12.61
N GLN A 171 -2.28 15.84 -11.39
CA GLN A 171 -3.05 17.07 -11.15
C GLN A 171 -2.28 18.10 -10.34
N SER A 172 -1.76 17.74 -9.13
CA SER A 172 -1.23 18.73 -8.21
C SER A 172 0.04 19.40 -8.71
N ILE A 173 1.00 18.64 -9.26
CA ILE A 173 2.26 19.20 -9.77
C ILE A 173 2.01 20.10 -11.00
N PRO A 174 1.29 19.66 -12.06
CA PRO A 174 0.99 20.54 -13.20
C PRO A 174 0.20 21.78 -12.80
N GLN A 175 -0.78 21.64 -11.90
CA GLN A 175 -1.59 22.75 -11.44
C GLN A 175 -0.77 23.80 -10.67
N LEU A 176 0.17 23.36 -9.81
CA LEU A 176 1.09 24.27 -9.12
C LEU A 176 1.99 25.02 -10.09
N LEU A 177 2.56 24.33 -11.08
CA LEU A 177 3.40 24.95 -12.11
C LEU A 177 2.58 25.96 -12.92
N ASN A 178 1.39 25.58 -13.37
CA ASN A 178 0.49 26.47 -14.10
C ASN A 178 0.11 27.71 -13.26
N SER A 179 -0.27 27.52 -11.99
CA SER A 179 -0.61 28.61 -11.08
C SER A 179 0.57 29.54 -10.81
N ALA A 180 1.77 28.98 -10.58
CA ALA A 180 2.97 29.79 -10.34
C ALA A 180 3.33 30.65 -11.55
N ILE A 181 3.34 30.07 -12.76
CA ILE A 181 3.63 30.78 -14.01
C ILE A 181 2.55 31.83 -14.26
N THR A 182 1.27 31.51 -14.05
CA THR A 182 0.15 32.45 -14.21
C THR A 182 0.27 33.62 -13.24
N ILE A 183 0.52 33.38 -11.95
CA ILE A 183 0.69 34.43 -10.93
C ILE A 183 1.82 35.41 -11.34
N VAL A 184 3.00 34.87 -11.68
CA VAL A 184 4.15 35.68 -12.08
C VAL A 184 3.86 36.48 -13.35
N SER A 185 3.28 35.87 -14.37
CA SER A 185 3.03 36.48 -15.64
C SER A 185 1.92 37.57 -15.56
N VAL A 186 0.84 37.28 -14.84
CA VAL A 186 -0.24 38.24 -14.58
C VAL A 186 0.29 39.42 -13.74
N PHE A 187 1.09 39.15 -12.69
CA PHE A 187 1.71 40.19 -11.87
C PHE A 187 2.59 41.11 -12.71
N ILE A 188 3.47 40.57 -13.56
CA ILE A 188 4.30 41.39 -14.47
C ILE A 188 3.41 42.23 -15.40
N SER A 189 2.35 41.64 -15.98
CA SER A 189 1.43 42.34 -16.86
C SER A 189 0.70 43.47 -16.15
N MET A 190 0.29 43.26 -14.89
CA MET A 190 -0.37 44.31 -14.08
C MET A 190 0.58 45.45 -13.75
N VAL A 191 1.85 45.18 -13.38
CA VAL A 191 2.87 46.21 -13.13
C VAL A 191 3.12 47.06 -14.38
N VAL A 192 3.22 46.42 -15.56
CA VAL A 192 3.42 47.11 -16.85
C VAL A 192 2.21 47.95 -17.24
N LEU A 193 0.99 47.51 -16.88
CA LEU A 193 -0.23 48.28 -17.17
C LEU A 193 -0.40 49.49 -16.24
N ASN A 194 -0.29 49.31 -14.92
CA ASN A 194 -0.41 50.39 -13.96
C ASN A 194 0.06 49.97 -12.55
N VAL A 195 1.11 50.63 -12.04
CA VAL A 195 1.71 50.32 -10.72
C VAL A 195 0.78 50.63 -9.54
N PRO A 196 0.12 51.79 -9.43
CA PRO A 196 -0.80 52.11 -8.33
C PRO A 196 -1.92 51.09 -8.15
N LEU A 197 -2.56 50.69 -9.25
CA LEU A 197 -3.62 49.67 -9.19
C LEU A 197 -3.06 48.30 -8.80
N THR A 198 -1.82 47.99 -9.19
CA THR A 198 -1.14 46.75 -8.79
C THR A 198 -0.88 46.69 -7.28
N ILE A 199 -0.44 47.82 -6.69
CA ILE A 199 -0.24 47.94 -5.24
C ILE A 199 -1.57 47.73 -4.48
N LEU A 200 -2.66 48.34 -4.96
CA LEU A 200 -3.99 48.13 -4.39
C LEU A 200 -4.39 46.65 -4.44
N THR A 201 -4.17 45.98 -5.58
CA THR A 201 -4.47 44.58 -5.73
C THR A 201 -3.66 43.71 -4.77
N ILE A 202 -2.35 43.98 -4.58
CA ILE A 202 -1.50 43.29 -3.62
C ILE A 202 -2.02 43.40 -2.19
N ILE A 203 -2.45 44.60 -1.78
CA ILE A 203 -3.05 44.85 -0.46
C ILE A 203 -4.31 44.00 -0.29
N MET A 204 -5.18 43.95 -1.29
CA MET A 204 -6.41 43.14 -1.26
C MET A 204 -6.11 41.66 -1.22
N VAL A 205 -5.11 41.19 -1.96
CA VAL A 205 -4.65 39.78 -1.91
C VAL A 205 -4.08 39.42 -0.53
N ALA A 206 -3.29 40.32 0.07
CA ALA A 206 -2.79 40.10 1.43
C ALA A 206 -3.95 39.98 2.45
N LEU A 207 -5.00 40.81 2.30
CA LEU A 207 -6.22 40.72 3.12
C LEU A 207 -6.95 39.37 2.89
N MET A 208 -7.07 38.93 1.63
CA MET A 208 -7.65 37.63 1.29
C MET A 208 -6.88 36.46 1.92
N LEU A 209 -5.54 36.50 1.84
CA LEU A 209 -4.69 35.45 2.44
C LEU A 209 -4.81 35.46 3.97
N PHE A 210 -4.88 36.62 4.60
CA PHE A 210 -5.09 36.74 6.04
C PHE A 210 -6.45 36.16 6.47
N ALA A 211 -7.54 36.55 5.80
CA ALA A 211 -8.89 36.07 6.08
C ALA A 211 -8.99 34.56 5.86
N SER A 212 -8.41 34.05 4.75
CA SER A 212 -8.34 32.63 4.43
C SER A 212 -7.54 31.86 5.47
N GLY A 213 -6.41 32.38 5.93
CA GLY A 213 -5.58 31.77 6.96
C GLY A 213 -6.29 31.66 8.31
N ALA A 214 -7.02 32.70 8.73
CA ALA A 214 -7.81 32.69 9.95
C ALA A 214 -8.94 31.63 9.91
N ALA A 215 -9.69 31.57 8.82
CA ALA A 215 -10.77 30.59 8.62
C ALA A 215 -10.22 29.17 8.50
N ALA A 216 -9.10 28.96 7.78
CA ALA A 216 -8.45 27.66 7.67
C ALA A 216 -7.92 27.16 9.03
N ALA A 217 -7.40 28.04 9.88
CA ALA A 217 -6.95 27.68 11.23
C ALA A 217 -8.12 27.24 12.13
N ALA A 218 -9.28 27.93 12.02
CA ALA A 218 -10.49 27.57 12.75
C ALA A 218 -11.08 26.23 12.27
N SER A 219 -11.17 26.04 10.95
CA SER A 219 -11.62 24.80 10.31
C SER A 219 -10.71 23.62 10.65
N GLY A 220 -9.38 23.78 10.57
CA GLY A 220 -8.41 22.72 10.77
C GLY A 220 -8.47 22.07 12.15
N ARG A 221 -8.74 22.86 13.21
CA ARG A 221 -8.94 22.30 14.57
C ARG A 221 -10.17 21.40 14.66
N ASN A 222 -11.24 21.77 13.99
CA ASN A 222 -12.47 20.98 13.97
C ASN A 222 -12.36 19.77 13.06
N PHE A 223 -11.62 19.83 11.94
CA PHE A 223 -11.31 18.65 11.11
C PHE A 223 -10.53 17.57 11.88
N VAL A 224 -9.60 17.95 12.76
CA VAL A 224 -8.91 16.97 13.63
C VAL A 224 -9.89 16.28 14.57
N LYS A 225 -10.86 17.04 15.16
CA LYS A 225 -11.91 16.44 15.99
C LYS A 225 -12.83 15.52 15.18
N GLN A 226 -13.28 15.98 14.03
CA GLN A 226 -14.09 15.19 13.10
C GLN A 226 -13.41 13.86 12.75
N GLN A 227 -12.12 13.89 12.39
CA GLN A 227 -11.38 12.68 12.04
C GLN A 227 -11.27 11.69 13.22
N LYS A 228 -11.11 12.22 14.44
CA LYS A 228 -11.12 11.40 15.65
C LYS A 228 -12.49 10.76 15.89
N ASN A 229 -13.57 11.50 15.69
CA ASN A 229 -14.93 11.02 15.89
C ASN A 229 -15.36 10.02 14.81
N ILE A 230 -14.93 10.21 13.54
CA ILE A 230 -15.07 9.20 12.47
C ILE A 230 -14.40 7.88 12.90
N GLY A 231 -13.17 7.95 13.43
CA GLY A 231 -12.47 6.76 13.91
C GLY A 231 -13.18 6.02 15.04
N LYS A 232 -13.80 6.78 15.98
CA LYS A 232 -14.61 6.17 17.05
C LYS A 232 -15.87 5.50 16.50
N LEU A 233 -16.61 6.20 15.63
CA LEU A 233 -17.85 5.69 15.05
C LEU A 233 -17.59 4.44 14.20
N ASN A 234 -16.56 4.46 13.34
CA ASN A 234 -16.20 3.31 12.54
C ASN A 234 -15.78 2.10 13.40
N GLY A 235 -15.01 2.34 14.47
CA GLY A 235 -14.64 1.28 15.41
C GLY A 235 -15.87 0.67 16.11
N TYR A 236 -16.84 1.49 16.47
CA TYR A 236 -18.10 1.01 17.05
C TYR A 236 -18.91 0.20 16.05
N ILE A 237 -19.03 0.67 14.79
CA ILE A 237 -19.72 -0.06 13.72
C ILE A 237 -19.07 -1.44 13.50
N GLU A 238 -17.72 -1.48 13.38
CA GLU A 238 -16.97 -2.73 13.19
C GLU A 238 -17.20 -3.71 14.37
N GLU A 239 -17.17 -3.21 15.61
CA GLU A 239 -17.43 -4.01 16.80
C GLU A 239 -18.83 -4.60 16.78
N MET A 240 -19.86 -3.78 16.48
CA MET A 240 -21.26 -4.25 16.43
C MET A 240 -21.50 -5.21 15.25
N MET A 241 -20.92 -4.97 14.07
CA MET A 241 -21.01 -5.89 12.94
C MET A 241 -20.40 -7.26 13.27
N ASN A 242 -19.23 -7.28 13.89
CA ASN A 242 -18.58 -8.53 14.32
C ASN A 242 -19.36 -9.23 15.44
N GLY A 243 -19.98 -8.44 16.33
CA GLY A 243 -20.78 -8.90 17.45
C GLY A 243 -22.29 -9.07 17.17
N GLU A 244 -22.76 -8.89 15.93
CA GLU A 244 -24.20 -8.84 15.59
C GLU A 244 -25.00 -10.06 16.10
N LYS A 245 -24.42 -11.26 16.03
CA LYS A 245 -25.05 -12.47 16.59
C LYS A 245 -25.27 -12.36 18.11
N VAL A 246 -24.35 -11.72 18.82
CA VAL A 246 -24.45 -11.51 20.28
C VAL A 246 -25.52 -10.47 20.56
N VAL A 247 -25.52 -9.34 19.85
CA VAL A 247 -26.54 -8.29 19.96
C VAL A 247 -27.95 -8.89 19.78
N LYS A 248 -28.13 -9.73 18.74
CA LYS A 248 -29.42 -10.39 18.43
C LYS A 248 -29.85 -11.39 19.52
N VAL A 249 -28.93 -12.24 19.99
CA VAL A 249 -29.26 -13.25 21.02
C VAL A 249 -29.67 -12.60 22.35
N PHE A 250 -29.05 -11.47 22.68
CA PHE A 250 -29.37 -10.75 23.94
C PHE A 250 -30.42 -9.64 23.77
N CYS A 251 -30.95 -9.44 22.55
CA CYS A 251 -31.96 -8.42 22.22
C CYS A 251 -31.53 -7.01 22.66
N HIS A 252 -30.28 -6.63 22.35
CA HIS A 252 -29.71 -5.35 22.74
C HIS A 252 -29.68 -4.32 21.59
N GLU A 253 -30.51 -4.49 20.54
CA GLU A 253 -30.56 -3.63 19.37
C GLU A 253 -30.84 -2.16 19.73
N GLU A 254 -31.85 -1.91 20.59
CA GLU A 254 -32.21 -0.55 21.01
C GLU A 254 -31.03 0.16 21.69
N LYS A 255 -30.34 -0.56 22.58
CA LYS A 255 -29.17 -0.03 23.29
C LYS A 255 -28.03 0.27 22.34
N THR A 256 -27.80 -0.61 21.38
CA THR A 256 -26.78 -0.44 20.34
C THR A 256 -27.06 0.79 19.46
N ILE A 257 -28.32 1.03 19.09
CA ILE A 257 -28.76 2.22 18.34
C ILE A 257 -28.55 3.48 19.18
N GLU A 258 -28.95 3.47 20.47
CA GLU A 258 -28.76 4.62 21.37
C GLU A 258 -27.27 5.01 21.50
N ASP A 259 -26.38 4.04 21.62
CA ASP A 259 -24.94 4.29 21.72
C ASP A 259 -24.34 4.74 20.40
N PHE A 260 -24.82 4.20 19.25
CA PHE A 260 -24.46 4.69 17.92
C PHE A 260 -24.84 6.16 17.74
N ASP A 261 -26.06 6.55 18.13
CA ASP A 261 -26.55 7.92 18.00
C ASP A 261 -25.68 8.93 18.77
N LYS A 262 -25.16 8.55 19.95
CA LYS A 262 -24.21 9.39 20.69
C LYS A 262 -22.92 9.66 19.91
N TYR A 263 -22.32 8.61 19.34
CA TYR A 263 -21.11 8.76 18.51
C TYR A 263 -21.38 9.55 17.23
N ASN A 264 -22.55 9.33 16.63
CA ASN A 264 -22.98 10.02 15.42
C ASN A 264 -23.23 11.50 15.66
N GLU A 265 -23.82 11.88 16.81
CA GLU A 265 -24.02 13.28 17.20
C GLU A 265 -22.68 13.98 17.50
N GLU A 266 -21.72 13.31 18.19
CA GLU A 266 -20.36 13.86 18.35
C GLU A 266 -19.67 14.11 17.00
N LEU A 267 -19.89 13.20 16.03
CA LEU A 267 -19.37 13.37 14.68
C LEU A 267 -20.07 14.53 13.96
N PHE A 268 -21.41 14.61 14.02
CA PHE A 268 -22.19 15.67 13.41
C PHE A 268 -21.72 17.05 13.87
N GLU A 269 -21.61 17.28 15.20
CA GLU A 269 -21.16 18.56 15.72
C GLU A 269 -19.76 18.96 15.23
N SER A 270 -18.82 18.02 15.25
CA SER A 270 -17.45 18.30 14.80
C SER A 270 -17.37 18.50 13.28
N ALA A 271 -18.11 17.73 12.51
CA ALA A 271 -18.21 17.85 11.07
C ALA A 271 -18.91 19.15 10.64
N TYR A 272 -20.01 19.49 11.29
CA TYR A 272 -20.72 20.76 11.04
C TYR A 272 -19.80 21.97 11.23
N LYS A 273 -19.12 22.05 12.41
CA LYS A 273 -18.19 23.16 12.69
C LYS A 273 -17.02 23.19 11.71
N ALA A 274 -16.43 22.05 11.39
CA ALA A 274 -15.33 21.95 10.42
C ALA A 274 -15.75 22.44 9.03
N ASN A 275 -16.89 21.96 8.53
CA ASN A 275 -17.37 22.27 7.20
C ASN A 275 -17.96 23.70 7.11
N ALA A 276 -18.63 24.19 8.14
CA ALA A 276 -19.14 25.56 8.18
C ALA A 276 -18.00 26.58 7.98
N PHE A 277 -16.90 26.46 8.73
CA PHE A 277 -15.74 27.35 8.56
C PHE A 277 -15.05 27.16 7.20
N SER A 278 -15.00 25.93 6.68
CA SER A 278 -14.42 25.66 5.37
C SER A 278 -15.27 26.23 4.23
N SER A 279 -16.59 26.08 4.31
CA SER A 279 -17.51 26.52 3.25
C SER A 279 -17.63 28.03 3.11
N ILE A 280 -17.34 28.80 4.18
CA ILE A 280 -17.32 30.28 4.16
C ILE A 280 -16.11 30.82 3.39
N LEU A 281 -15.01 30.05 3.25
CA LEU A 281 -13.80 30.50 2.57
C LEU A 281 -14.03 30.91 1.12
N GLY A 282 -14.78 30.11 0.36
CA GLY A 282 -15.12 30.41 -1.04
C GLY A 282 -15.85 31.75 -1.21
N PRO A 283 -16.99 31.94 -0.56
CA PRO A 283 -17.74 33.22 -0.58
C PRO A 283 -16.92 34.41 -0.11
N ILE A 284 -16.15 34.32 0.99
CA ILE A 284 -15.31 35.42 1.47
C ILE A 284 -14.30 35.84 0.39
N ASN A 285 -13.58 34.86 -0.18
CA ASN A 285 -12.59 35.18 -1.21
C ASN A 285 -13.22 35.75 -2.47
N ALA A 286 -14.39 35.24 -2.88
CA ALA A 286 -15.12 35.79 -4.03
C ALA A 286 -15.55 37.24 -3.79
N GLN A 287 -16.09 37.56 -2.59
CA GLN A 287 -16.51 38.92 -2.27
C GLN A 287 -15.33 39.91 -2.10
N LEU A 288 -14.25 39.45 -1.46
CA LEU A 288 -13.02 40.26 -1.40
C LEU A 288 -12.44 40.52 -2.80
N GLY A 289 -12.52 39.54 -3.71
CA GLY A 289 -12.17 39.71 -5.12
C GLY A 289 -13.07 40.71 -5.83
N ASN A 290 -14.38 40.68 -5.59
CA ASN A 290 -15.34 41.67 -6.14
C ASN A 290 -15.08 43.10 -5.57
N ILE A 291 -14.79 43.20 -4.27
CA ILE A 291 -14.43 44.47 -3.64
C ILE A 291 -13.13 45.03 -4.26
N SER A 292 -12.12 44.15 -4.44
CA SER A 292 -10.88 44.52 -5.13
C SER A 292 -11.16 45.07 -6.53
N TYR A 293 -12.03 44.38 -7.29
CA TYR A 293 -12.43 44.80 -8.63
C TYR A 293 -13.10 46.18 -8.62
N VAL A 294 -14.06 46.40 -7.71
CA VAL A 294 -14.77 47.72 -7.60
C VAL A 294 -13.80 48.83 -7.20
N LEU A 295 -12.93 48.60 -6.22
CA LEU A 295 -11.93 49.59 -5.81
C LEU A 295 -10.94 49.91 -6.94
N CYS A 296 -10.48 48.91 -7.68
CA CYS A 296 -9.63 49.12 -8.86
C CYS A 296 -10.38 49.84 -9.98
N ALA A 297 -11.67 49.58 -10.19
CA ALA A 297 -12.48 50.28 -11.18
C ALA A 297 -12.70 51.75 -10.81
N LEU A 298 -13.00 52.03 -9.54
CA LEU A 298 -13.16 53.42 -9.04
C LEU A 298 -11.85 54.20 -9.13
N LEU A 299 -10.75 53.66 -8.56
CA LEU A 299 -9.46 54.31 -8.60
C LEU A 299 -8.94 54.47 -10.04
N GLY A 300 -9.07 53.42 -10.86
CA GLY A 300 -8.67 53.45 -12.25
C GLY A 300 -9.51 54.40 -13.10
N GLY A 301 -10.83 54.48 -12.84
CA GLY A 301 -11.73 55.45 -13.46
C GLY A 301 -11.33 56.89 -13.14
N VAL A 302 -11.04 57.19 -11.86
CA VAL A 302 -10.52 58.51 -11.45
C VAL A 302 -9.19 58.82 -12.16
N LEU A 303 -8.25 57.88 -12.20
CA LEU A 303 -6.97 58.05 -12.91
C LEU A 303 -7.15 58.28 -14.42
N ALA A 304 -8.09 57.62 -15.07
CA ALA A 304 -8.37 57.76 -16.50
C ALA A 304 -9.05 59.12 -16.82
N LEU A 305 -9.99 59.57 -15.97
CA LEU A 305 -10.72 60.82 -16.16
C LEU A 305 -9.87 62.06 -15.81
N THR A 306 -9.00 61.97 -14.80
CA THR A 306 -8.12 63.12 -14.42
C THR A 306 -7.07 63.44 -15.48
N THR A 307 -6.77 62.49 -16.35
CA THR A 307 -5.91 62.67 -17.51
C THR A 307 -6.57 63.59 -18.56
N SER A 308 -7.91 63.65 -18.59
CA SER A 308 -8.68 64.36 -19.59
C SER A 308 -9.18 65.75 -19.12
N SER A 309 -9.10 66.16 -17.82
CA SER A 309 -9.67 67.40 -17.30
C SER A 309 -8.83 68.01 -16.16
N SER A 310 -8.21 69.14 -16.44
CA SER A 310 -7.32 69.83 -15.51
C SER A 310 -8.04 70.92 -14.72
N LYS A 311 -8.86 70.62 -13.69
CA LYS A 311 -9.28 71.62 -12.69
C LYS A 311 -9.79 71.02 -11.38
N GLY A 312 -9.01 71.12 -10.28
CA GLY A 312 -9.47 70.85 -8.92
C GLY A 312 -8.34 70.48 -7.93
N VAL A 313 -8.33 71.06 -6.73
CA VAL A 313 -7.26 70.95 -5.71
C VAL A 313 -7.12 69.50 -5.12
N ALA A 314 -8.20 68.70 -5.11
CA ALA A 314 -8.14 67.25 -4.75
C ALA A 314 -7.39 66.42 -5.78
N VAL A 315 -7.20 66.98 -6.96
CA VAL A 315 -6.54 66.32 -8.12
C VAL A 315 -5.00 66.40 -8.02
N ALA A 316 -4.43 67.37 -7.22
CA ALA A 316 -2.97 67.57 -7.16
C ALA A 316 -2.20 66.31 -6.63
N PHE A 317 -2.73 65.59 -5.64
CA PHE A 317 -2.12 64.38 -5.15
C PHE A 317 -2.23 63.21 -6.18
N PHE A 318 -3.40 63.12 -6.83
CA PHE A 318 -3.60 62.13 -7.91
C PHE A 318 -2.84 62.50 -9.19
N LEU A 319 -2.70 63.84 -9.52
CA LEU A 319 -1.86 64.27 -10.62
C LEU A 319 -0.38 64.03 -10.38
N ALA A 320 0.11 64.16 -9.15
CA ALA A 320 1.48 63.77 -8.81
C ALA A 320 1.70 62.23 -8.99
N LEU A 321 0.70 61.40 -8.63
CA LEU A 321 0.72 59.96 -8.87
C LEU A 321 0.65 59.63 -10.37
N VAL A 322 -0.20 60.30 -11.15
CA VAL A 322 -0.32 60.15 -12.61
C VAL A 322 0.96 60.58 -13.33
N ASN A 323 1.57 61.72 -12.92
CA ASN A 323 2.85 62.18 -13.48
C ASN A 323 4.01 61.21 -13.17
N LEU A 324 3.95 60.51 -12.05
CA LEU A 324 4.97 59.52 -11.66
C LEU A 324 4.79 58.18 -12.39
N PHE A 325 3.56 57.76 -12.72
CA PHE A 325 3.23 56.40 -13.18
C PHE A 325 2.58 56.31 -14.58
N GLY A 326 2.45 57.46 -15.29
CA GLY A 326 1.90 57.51 -16.65
C GLY A 326 0.36 57.59 -16.74
N THR A 327 -0.16 57.89 -17.92
CA THR A 327 -1.59 57.99 -18.21
C THR A 327 -2.24 56.61 -18.34
N LEU A 328 -3.44 56.45 -17.73
CA LEU A 328 -4.22 55.21 -17.85
C LEU A 328 -5.27 55.34 -18.95
N SER A 329 -5.18 54.54 -20.02
CA SER A 329 -6.20 54.44 -21.05
C SER A 329 -7.39 53.56 -20.61
N VAL A 330 -8.54 53.76 -21.26
CA VAL A 330 -9.75 52.94 -21.00
C VAL A 330 -9.47 51.44 -21.28
N GLY A 331 -8.74 51.14 -22.37
CA GLY A 331 -8.36 49.77 -22.70
C GLY A 331 -7.37 49.17 -21.69
N SER A 332 -6.43 50.00 -21.17
CA SER A 332 -5.53 49.54 -20.10
C SER A 332 -6.30 49.24 -18.81
N LEU A 333 -7.30 50.08 -18.43
CA LEU A 333 -8.15 49.79 -17.28
C LEU A 333 -8.96 48.50 -17.47
N ALA A 334 -9.59 48.33 -18.63
CA ALA A 334 -10.36 47.10 -18.91
C ALA A 334 -9.51 45.83 -18.81
N SER A 335 -8.31 45.83 -19.40
CA SER A 335 -7.36 44.69 -19.29
C SER A 335 -6.89 44.50 -17.85
N PHE A 336 -6.61 45.57 -17.10
CA PHE A 336 -6.21 45.49 -15.70
C PHE A 336 -7.29 44.86 -14.82
N LEU A 337 -8.56 45.25 -15.00
CA LEU A 337 -9.69 44.68 -14.27
C LEU A 337 -9.88 43.20 -14.55
N THR A 338 -9.63 42.76 -15.80
CA THR A 338 -9.65 41.35 -16.17
C THR A 338 -8.52 40.59 -15.49
N PHE A 339 -7.30 41.15 -15.45
CA PHE A 339 -6.18 40.54 -14.72
C PHE A 339 -6.42 40.50 -13.22
N ASN A 340 -6.97 41.52 -12.61
CA ASN A 340 -7.32 41.57 -11.19
C ASN A 340 -8.27 40.40 -10.81
N LYS A 341 -9.29 40.17 -11.65
CA LYS A 341 -10.22 39.04 -11.46
C LYS A 341 -9.52 37.67 -11.64
N SER A 342 -8.64 37.56 -12.65
CA SER A 342 -7.91 36.33 -12.94
C SER A 342 -6.80 36.03 -11.93
N PHE A 343 -6.31 37.01 -11.17
CA PHE A 343 -5.19 36.83 -10.23
C PHE A 343 -5.57 36.07 -8.97
N SER A 344 -6.82 36.15 -8.52
CA SER A 344 -7.30 35.50 -7.29
C SER A 344 -7.47 33.98 -7.43
N MET A 345 -7.79 33.49 -8.63
CA MET A 345 -8.10 32.09 -8.86
C MET A 345 -6.89 31.16 -8.68
N PRO A 346 -5.70 31.45 -9.25
CA PRO A 346 -4.51 30.62 -9.04
C PRO A 346 -4.06 30.54 -7.58
N ILE A 347 -4.26 31.60 -6.78
CA ILE A 347 -3.91 31.62 -5.35
C ILE A 347 -4.76 30.57 -4.59
N ASN A 348 -6.07 30.54 -4.86
CA ASN A 348 -6.97 29.56 -4.26
C ASN A 348 -6.60 28.13 -4.69
N GLN A 349 -6.25 27.93 -5.96
CA GLN A 349 -5.83 26.62 -6.48
C GLN A 349 -4.56 26.10 -5.80
N VAL A 350 -3.54 26.95 -5.60
CA VAL A 350 -2.32 26.58 -4.86
C VAL A 350 -2.67 26.12 -3.43
N SER A 351 -3.55 26.85 -2.75
CA SER A 351 -3.98 26.51 -1.38
C SER A 351 -4.68 25.16 -1.31
N MET A 352 -5.51 24.83 -2.29
CA MET A 352 -6.20 23.52 -2.36
C MET A 352 -5.22 22.37 -2.64
N GLN A 353 -4.23 22.57 -3.51
CA GLN A 353 -3.26 21.55 -3.86
C GLN A 353 -2.29 21.22 -2.71
N PHE A 354 -2.10 22.13 -1.77
CA PHE A 354 -1.15 21.93 -0.68
C PHE A 354 -1.50 20.72 0.20
N ASN A 355 -2.77 20.51 0.51
CA ASN A 355 -3.22 19.35 1.27
C ASN A 355 -3.03 18.05 0.49
N SER A 356 -3.37 18.04 -0.80
CA SER A 356 -3.18 16.86 -1.67
C SER A 356 -1.71 16.44 -1.74
N ILE A 357 -0.79 17.40 -1.80
CA ILE A 357 0.66 17.14 -1.82
C ILE A 357 1.14 16.56 -0.49
N ILE A 358 0.68 17.09 0.65
CA ILE A 358 1.04 16.54 1.97
C ILE A 358 0.58 15.08 2.09
N MET A 359 -0.66 14.79 1.68
CA MET A 359 -1.20 13.42 1.71
C MET A 359 -0.41 12.49 0.79
N ALA A 360 -0.12 12.94 -0.42
CA ALA A 360 0.67 12.15 -1.38
C ALA A 360 2.11 11.92 -0.92
N LEU A 361 2.75 12.90 -0.26
CA LEU A 361 4.08 12.72 0.32
C LEU A 361 4.06 11.71 1.48
N ALA A 362 3.00 11.68 2.28
CA ALA A 362 2.83 10.65 3.32
C ALA A 362 2.67 9.26 2.70
N GLY A 363 1.91 9.13 1.62
CA GLY A 363 1.81 7.90 0.84
C GLY A 363 3.15 7.50 0.21
N ALA A 364 3.87 8.47 -0.39
CA ALA A 364 5.21 8.24 -0.93
C ALA A 364 6.20 7.73 0.12
N GLU A 365 6.14 8.23 1.36
CA GLU A 365 6.99 7.77 2.47
C GLU A 365 6.74 6.28 2.75
N ARG A 366 5.48 5.82 2.76
CA ARG A 366 5.14 4.41 2.97
C ARG A 366 5.57 3.53 1.80
N VAL A 367 5.29 3.99 0.56
CA VAL A 367 5.72 3.31 -0.68
C VAL A 367 7.24 3.13 -0.70
N PHE A 368 8.00 4.20 -0.47
CA PHE A 368 9.46 4.11 -0.49
C PHE A 368 10.03 3.35 0.71
N ARG A 369 9.37 3.37 1.86
CA ARG A 369 9.76 2.54 3.01
C ARG A 369 9.65 1.06 2.67
N LEU A 370 8.56 0.63 2.01
CA LEU A 370 8.42 -0.74 1.54
C LEU A 370 9.53 -1.11 0.54
N LEU A 371 9.84 -0.22 -0.42
CA LEU A 371 10.91 -0.44 -1.40
C LEU A 371 12.33 -0.42 -0.79
N ASP A 372 12.51 0.17 0.38
CA ASP A 372 13.78 0.24 1.09
C ASP A 372 13.95 -0.87 2.14
N GLU A 373 12.92 -1.70 2.38
CA GLU A 373 13.03 -2.87 3.25
C GLU A 373 14.09 -3.84 2.68
N LYS A 374 14.77 -4.52 3.57
CA LYS A 374 15.82 -5.44 3.16
C LYS A 374 15.20 -6.73 2.60
N PRO A 375 15.60 -7.14 1.39
CA PRO A 375 15.17 -8.43 0.85
C PRO A 375 15.67 -9.58 1.71
N GLU A 376 15.07 -10.74 1.56
CA GLU A 376 15.54 -11.96 2.22
C GLU A 376 16.98 -12.26 1.78
N MET A 377 17.90 -12.29 2.74
CA MET A 377 19.30 -12.63 2.45
C MET A 377 19.44 -14.13 2.26
N ASP A 378 20.13 -14.54 1.22
CA ASP A 378 20.49 -15.93 0.94
C ASP A 378 21.96 -16.04 0.53
N ASP A 379 22.79 -16.41 1.50
CA ASP A 379 24.23 -16.65 1.30
C ASP A 379 24.55 -18.13 1.04
N GLY A 380 23.51 -18.94 0.79
CA GLY A 380 23.64 -20.38 0.52
C GLY A 380 24.33 -20.65 -0.83
N TYR A 381 25.29 -21.53 -0.83
CA TYR A 381 26.05 -21.94 -2.03
C TYR A 381 25.93 -23.41 -2.36
N VAL A 382 25.31 -24.20 -1.50
CA VAL A 382 24.93 -25.60 -1.76
C VAL A 382 23.59 -25.61 -2.47
N THR A 383 23.53 -26.27 -3.62
CA THR A 383 22.33 -26.31 -4.47
C THR A 383 21.78 -27.74 -4.61
N LEU A 384 20.50 -27.85 -4.93
CA LEU A 384 19.83 -29.12 -5.16
C LEU A 384 19.81 -29.44 -6.67
N VAL A 385 20.32 -30.60 -7.06
CA VAL A 385 20.42 -31.04 -8.45
C VAL A 385 19.80 -32.42 -8.66
N ASN A 386 19.30 -32.68 -9.89
CA ASN A 386 18.89 -34.03 -10.29
C ASN A 386 20.12 -34.91 -10.54
N VAL A 387 20.05 -36.15 -10.14
CA VAL A 387 21.17 -37.08 -10.27
C VAL A 387 20.75 -38.45 -10.76
N GLU A 388 21.68 -39.12 -11.41
CA GLU A 388 21.61 -40.57 -11.72
C GLU A 388 22.77 -41.29 -11.06
N ASN A 389 22.54 -42.55 -10.67
CA ASN A 389 23.62 -43.44 -10.21
C ASN A 389 24.17 -44.19 -11.41
N LYS A 390 25.39 -43.84 -11.86
CA LYS A 390 26.13 -44.53 -12.92
C LYS A 390 27.35 -45.22 -12.32
N ASP A 391 27.38 -46.53 -12.32
CA ASP A 391 28.49 -47.36 -11.80
C ASP A 391 28.89 -47.02 -10.35
N GLY A 392 27.88 -46.77 -9.49
CA GLY A 392 28.10 -46.41 -8.08
C GLY A 392 28.54 -44.97 -7.81
N LYS A 393 28.59 -44.14 -8.86
CA LYS A 393 28.87 -42.71 -8.74
C LYS A 393 27.61 -41.88 -9.01
N ILE A 394 27.39 -40.86 -8.18
CA ILE A 394 26.32 -39.89 -8.37
C ILE A 394 26.76 -38.90 -9.43
N VAL A 395 26.00 -38.80 -10.52
CA VAL A 395 26.27 -37.92 -11.66
C VAL A 395 25.09 -36.97 -11.83
N GLU A 396 25.38 -35.68 -11.90
CA GLU A 396 24.39 -34.60 -12.16
C GLU A 396 23.81 -34.74 -13.57
N VAL A 397 22.50 -34.58 -13.71
CA VAL A 397 21.77 -34.60 -14.98
C VAL A 397 20.77 -33.44 -15.06
N ASP A 398 20.50 -32.95 -16.28
CA ASP A 398 19.64 -31.80 -16.52
C ASP A 398 18.14 -32.16 -16.59
N HIS A 399 17.79 -33.45 -16.61
CA HIS A 399 16.41 -33.89 -16.65
C HIS A 399 15.93 -34.42 -15.29
N HIS A 400 14.62 -34.46 -15.09
CA HIS A 400 14.02 -34.96 -13.86
C HIS A 400 14.15 -36.46 -13.74
N THR A 401 14.80 -36.94 -12.69
CA THR A 401 15.06 -38.37 -12.44
C THR A 401 14.30 -38.95 -11.25
N GLY A 402 13.64 -38.10 -10.44
CA GLY A 402 13.09 -38.48 -9.14
C GLY A 402 14.13 -38.69 -8.05
N SER A 403 15.42 -38.56 -8.37
CA SER A 403 16.55 -38.68 -7.44
C SER A 403 17.30 -37.35 -7.37
N TRP A 404 17.59 -36.89 -6.15
CA TRP A 404 18.18 -35.59 -5.90
C TRP A 404 19.45 -35.72 -5.06
N ALA A 405 20.39 -34.78 -5.26
CA ALA A 405 21.57 -34.66 -4.40
C ALA A 405 21.92 -33.19 -4.15
N TRP A 406 22.52 -32.95 -3.01
CA TRP A 406 23.14 -31.66 -2.65
C TRP A 406 24.49 -31.56 -3.37
N LYS A 407 24.62 -30.56 -4.24
CA LYS A 407 25.87 -30.17 -4.90
C LYS A 407 26.61 -29.17 -4.03
N HIS A 408 27.71 -29.59 -3.44
CA HIS A 408 28.53 -28.78 -2.55
C HIS A 408 29.89 -28.49 -3.20
N PHE A 409 30.10 -27.25 -3.60
CA PHE A 409 31.37 -26.80 -4.15
C PHE A 409 32.31 -26.32 -3.04
N HIS A 410 33.46 -26.98 -2.88
CA HIS A 410 34.51 -26.62 -1.94
C HIS A 410 35.49 -25.64 -2.58
N LYS A 411 35.31 -24.33 -2.31
CA LYS A 411 36.14 -23.26 -2.93
C LYS A 411 37.63 -23.41 -2.66
N ALA A 412 38.02 -23.96 -1.49
CA ALA A 412 39.43 -24.10 -1.10
C ALA A 412 40.15 -25.23 -1.87
N GLU A 413 39.45 -26.26 -2.29
CA GLU A 413 39.99 -27.47 -2.90
C GLU A 413 39.66 -27.56 -4.40
N GLY A 414 38.74 -26.69 -4.90
CA GLY A 414 38.22 -26.72 -6.26
C GLY A 414 37.42 -27.99 -6.61
N THR A 415 36.96 -28.73 -5.59
CA THR A 415 36.24 -30.00 -5.73
C THR A 415 34.74 -29.81 -5.52
N THR A 416 33.92 -30.66 -6.16
CA THR A 416 32.47 -30.71 -5.98
C THR A 416 32.08 -32.05 -5.39
N ASP A 417 31.40 -32.04 -4.25
CA ASP A 417 30.82 -33.21 -3.63
C ASP A 417 29.31 -33.28 -3.90
N TYR A 418 28.82 -34.49 -4.15
CA TYR A 418 27.40 -34.77 -4.27
C TYR A 418 26.95 -35.66 -3.10
N LYS A 419 26.04 -35.12 -2.27
CA LYS A 419 25.43 -35.91 -1.17
C LYS A 419 23.98 -36.22 -1.53
N PRO A 420 23.55 -37.49 -1.47
CA PRO A 420 22.15 -37.86 -1.71
C PRO A 420 21.22 -37.04 -0.79
N LEU A 421 20.07 -36.66 -1.31
CA LEU A 421 19.00 -36.07 -0.53
C LEU A 421 18.24 -37.20 0.18
N LEU A 422 18.44 -37.35 1.48
CA LEU A 422 17.84 -38.44 2.29
C LEU A 422 16.78 -37.95 3.25
N GLY A 423 16.88 -36.70 3.69
CA GLY A 423 15.96 -36.12 4.65
C GLY A 423 16.36 -36.29 6.12
N ASP A 424 17.66 -36.40 6.41
CA ASP A 424 18.17 -36.33 7.78
C ASP A 424 18.16 -34.91 8.30
N VAL A 425 17.47 -34.63 9.41
CA VAL A 425 17.39 -33.31 10.01
C VAL A 425 17.85 -33.32 11.46
N THR A 426 18.88 -32.51 11.78
CA THR A 426 19.46 -32.47 13.11
C THR A 426 19.52 -31.04 13.65
N PHE A 427 19.07 -30.84 14.88
CA PHE A 427 19.26 -29.61 15.67
C PHE A 427 20.27 -29.89 16.77
N ASN A 428 21.28 -29.02 16.89
CA ASN A 428 22.31 -29.09 17.89
C ASN A 428 22.31 -27.79 18.69
N ASP A 429 21.86 -27.84 19.94
CA ASP A 429 21.85 -26.76 20.93
C ASP A 429 21.27 -25.45 20.34
N VAL A 430 20.08 -25.52 19.73
CA VAL A 430 19.49 -24.40 19.03
C VAL A 430 18.69 -23.51 19.99
N ASP A 431 19.09 -22.24 20.05
CA ASP A 431 18.37 -21.15 20.70
C ASP A 431 17.76 -20.21 19.65
N PHE A 432 16.50 -19.79 19.86
CA PHE A 432 15.81 -18.91 18.93
C PHE A 432 14.75 -18.02 19.60
N GLY A 433 14.70 -16.74 19.14
CA GLY A 433 13.65 -15.78 19.44
C GLY A 433 13.26 -14.96 18.21
N TYR A 434 11.99 -14.63 18.06
CA TYR A 434 11.50 -13.75 16.98
C TYR A 434 11.99 -12.30 17.15
N THR A 435 12.34 -11.93 18.39
CA THR A 435 12.97 -10.65 18.76
C THR A 435 14.14 -10.95 19.71
N ASP A 436 15.13 -10.08 19.74
CA ASP A 436 16.31 -10.22 20.61
C ASP A 436 15.96 -10.19 22.10
N GLU A 437 14.79 -9.64 22.46
CA GLU A 437 14.35 -9.51 23.84
C GLU A 437 13.62 -10.75 24.39
N LYS A 438 13.10 -11.63 23.50
CA LYS A 438 12.26 -12.76 23.91
C LYS A 438 12.67 -14.03 23.18
N MET A 439 13.43 -14.87 23.86
CA MET A 439 13.72 -16.24 23.41
C MET A 439 12.46 -17.10 23.49
N VAL A 440 12.25 -17.94 22.48
CA VAL A 440 11.11 -18.85 22.32
C VAL A 440 11.55 -20.30 22.38
N LEU A 441 12.71 -20.62 21.86
CA LEU A 441 13.32 -21.95 21.95
C LEU A 441 14.62 -21.89 22.73
N HIS A 442 14.85 -22.88 23.57
CA HIS A 442 16.01 -22.96 24.45
C HIS A 442 16.66 -24.32 24.35
N ASN A 443 17.91 -24.36 23.89
CA ASN A 443 18.77 -25.53 23.84
C ASN A 443 18.09 -26.74 23.21
N ILE A 444 17.53 -26.55 22.00
CA ILE A 444 16.82 -27.61 21.28
C ILE A 444 17.83 -28.58 20.67
N VAL A 445 17.71 -29.85 21.08
CA VAL A 445 18.45 -30.97 20.52
C VAL A 445 17.46 -32.00 20.01
N LEU A 446 17.46 -32.23 18.70
CA LEU A 446 16.64 -33.27 18.06
C LEU A 446 17.39 -33.85 16.85
N HIS A 447 17.07 -35.10 16.54
CA HIS A 447 17.53 -35.80 15.34
C HIS A 447 16.35 -36.54 14.74
N ALA A 448 16.09 -36.31 13.48
CA ALA A 448 15.12 -37.00 12.65
C ALA A 448 15.86 -37.81 11.59
N GLU A 449 15.81 -39.10 11.69
CA GLU A 449 16.40 -40.02 10.71
C GLU A 449 15.57 -40.06 9.42
N PRO A 450 16.19 -40.40 8.26
CA PRO A 450 15.47 -40.55 7.02
C PRO A 450 14.26 -41.48 7.13
N GLY A 451 13.07 -40.99 6.70
CA GLY A 451 11.83 -41.77 6.77
C GLY A 451 11.15 -41.78 8.13
N GLN A 452 11.72 -41.20 9.17
CA GLN A 452 11.17 -41.20 10.53
C GLN A 452 10.02 -40.18 10.67
N LYS A 453 8.96 -40.59 11.36
CA LYS A 453 7.83 -39.73 11.74
C LYS A 453 8.00 -39.20 13.15
N ILE A 454 8.14 -37.87 13.27
CA ILE A 454 8.32 -37.15 14.53
C ILE A 454 7.06 -36.36 14.86
N ALA A 455 6.45 -36.62 16.02
CA ALA A 455 5.34 -35.83 16.54
C ALA A 455 5.83 -34.78 17.53
N LEU A 456 5.49 -33.52 17.28
CA LEU A 456 5.68 -32.40 18.19
C LEU A 456 4.41 -32.20 19.03
N VAL A 457 4.51 -32.41 20.34
CA VAL A 457 3.38 -32.39 21.29
C VAL A 457 3.65 -31.37 22.38
N GLY A 458 2.63 -30.63 22.82
CA GLY A 458 2.77 -29.63 23.88
C GLY A 458 1.66 -28.57 23.82
N SER A 459 1.58 -27.73 24.85
CA SER A 459 0.61 -26.64 24.92
C SER A 459 0.79 -25.61 23.80
N THR A 460 -0.26 -24.80 23.56
CA THR A 460 -0.14 -23.65 22.64
C THR A 460 0.95 -22.71 23.15
N GLY A 461 1.82 -22.25 22.26
CA GLY A 461 2.96 -21.42 22.62
C GLY A 461 4.21 -22.16 23.11
N ALA A 462 4.21 -23.51 23.15
CA ALA A 462 5.37 -24.30 23.56
C ALA A 462 6.57 -24.26 22.56
N GLY A 463 6.40 -23.69 21.36
CA GLY A 463 7.46 -23.57 20.36
C GLY A 463 7.38 -24.56 19.19
N LYS A 464 6.31 -25.38 19.07
CA LYS A 464 6.15 -26.39 18.02
C LYS A 464 6.25 -25.80 16.61
N THR A 465 5.43 -24.81 16.28
CA THR A 465 5.43 -24.12 14.99
C THR A 465 6.75 -23.35 14.74
N THR A 466 7.44 -22.95 15.80
CA THR A 466 8.76 -22.30 15.68
C THR A 466 9.81 -23.29 15.15
N ILE A 467 9.82 -24.56 15.60
CA ILE A 467 10.72 -25.60 15.08
C ILE A 467 10.48 -25.77 13.57
N THR A 468 9.21 -25.88 13.14
CA THR A 468 8.89 -26.06 11.71
C THR A 468 9.27 -24.84 10.86
N ASN A 469 9.12 -23.62 11.39
CA ASN A 469 9.57 -22.39 10.73
C ASN A 469 11.10 -22.35 10.56
N LEU A 470 11.86 -22.90 11.51
CA LEU A 470 13.31 -22.98 11.42
C LEU A 470 13.78 -24.05 10.42
N ILE A 471 13.09 -25.20 10.30
CA ILE A 471 13.38 -26.20 9.27
C ILE A 471 13.21 -25.60 7.87
N ASN A 472 12.16 -24.80 7.64
CA ASN A 472 11.93 -24.08 6.38
C ASN A 472 12.89 -22.88 6.18
N ARG A 473 13.69 -22.55 7.19
CA ARG A 473 14.55 -21.38 7.20
C ARG A 473 13.79 -20.09 6.84
N PHE A 474 12.57 -19.95 7.37
CA PHE A 474 11.82 -18.68 7.34
C PHE A 474 12.44 -17.65 8.27
N TYR A 475 13.17 -18.14 9.27
CA TYR A 475 13.97 -17.37 10.22
C TYR A 475 15.33 -18.01 10.38
N ASP A 476 16.36 -17.21 10.54
CA ASP A 476 17.70 -17.68 10.87
C ASP A 476 17.86 -17.73 12.40
N ILE A 477 18.57 -18.75 12.92
CA ILE A 477 18.81 -18.98 14.36
C ILE A 477 19.84 -18.01 14.92
N GLN A 478 19.73 -17.68 16.21
CA GLN A 478 20.71 -16.86 16.91
C GLN A 478 21.91 -17.69 17.38
N ASP A 479 21.68 -18.91 17.92
CA ASP A 479 22.74 -19.80 18.38
C ASP A 479 22.45 -21.26 18.06
N GLY A 480 23.46 -22.10 18.06
CA GLY A 480 23.38 -23.51 17.71
C GLY A 480 23.59 -23.80 16.23
N LYS A 481 23.18 -24.98 15.78
CA LYS A 481 23.29 -25.42 14.38
C LYS A 481 22.12 -26.32 13.98
N ILE A 482 21.53 -26.04 12.83
CA ILE A 482 20.59 -26.95 12.16
C ILE A 482 21.29 -27.51 10.94
N ARG A 483 21.22 -28.84 10.78
CA ARG A 483 21.79 -29.54 9.63
C ARG A 483 20.72 -30.31 8.90
N TYR A 484 20.86 -30.35 7.59
CA TYR A 484 20.06 -31.16 6.69
C TYR A 484 20.99 -32.05 5.86
N ASP A 485 20.82 -33.35 5.94
CA ASP A 485 21.75 -34.34 5.39
C ASP A 485 23.22 -34.05 5.81
N ASN A 486 23.41 -33.74 7.08
CA ASN A 486 24.70 -33.35 7.68
C ASN A 486 25.34 -32.08 7.06
N ILE A 487 24.58 -31.28 6.31
CA ILE A 487 25.00 -29.97 5.79
C ILE A 487 24.32 -28.88 6.65
N ASN A 488 25.08 -27.88 7.11
CA ASN A 488 24.49 -26.75 7.82
C ASN A 488 23.52 -26.01 6.87
N ILE A 489 22.24 -25.83 7.29
CA ILE A 489 21.20 -25.22 6.45
C ILE A 489 21.55 -23.81 5.98
N ASN A 490 22.41 -23.08 6.72
CA ASN A 490 22.89 -21.75 6.32
C ASN A 490 23.79 -21.77 5.08
N LYS A 491 24.35 -22.94 4.74
CA LYS A 491 25.13 -23.13 3.52
C LYS A 491 24.28 -23.53 2.32
N ILE A 492 23.06 -24.01 2.54
CA ILE A 492 22.12 -24.43 1.50
C ILE A 492 21.37 -23.19 1.00
N SER A 493 21.22 -23.03 -0.32
CA SER A 493 20.36 -22.03 -0.93
C SER A 493 18.94 -22.16 -0.37
N LYS A 494 18.33 -21.08 0.11
CA LYS A 494 16.97 -21.09 0.67
C LYS A 494 15.94 -21.63 -0.32
N LYS A 495 16.10 -21.28 -1.60
CA LYS A 495 15.25 -21.78 -2.68
C LYS A 495 15.33 -23.31 -2.79
N ASP A 496 16.53 -23.85 -2.79
CA ASP A 496 16.75 -25.30 -2.94
C ASP A 496 16.38 -26.07 -1.66
N LEU A 497 16.63 -25.49 -0.49
CA LEU A 497 16.16 -26.03 0.79
C LEU A 497 14.64 -26.18 0.78
N ARG A 498 13.91 -25.09 0.49
CA ARG A 498 12.44 -25.09 0.46
C ARG A 498 11.86 -26.00 -0.63
N ARG A 499 12.56 -26.16 -1.74
CA ARG A 499 12.18 -27.10 -2.79
C ARG A 499 12.24 -28.56 -2.33
N SER A 500 13.11 -28.88 -1.39
CA SER A 500 13.24 -30.25 -0.82
C SER A 500 12.22 -30.53 0.29
N LEU A 501 11.44 -29.52 0.71
CA LEU A 501 10.48 -29.60 1.81
C LEU A 501 9.05 -29.51 1.29
N GLY A 502 8.15 -30.32 1.82
CA GLY A 502 6.71 -30.20 1.62
C GLY A 502 6.04 -29.70 2.89
N ILE A 503 5.08 -28.82 2.76
CA ILE A 503 4.35 -28.27 3.90
C ILE A 503 2.84 -28.38 3.68
N VAL A 504 2.13 -28.86 4.69
CA VAL A 504 0.67 -28.81 4.79
C VAL A 504 0.31 -28.04 6.04
N LEU A 505 -0.21 -26.83 5.88
CA LEU A 505 -0.57 -25.93 6.98
C LEU A 505 -1.98 -26.20 7.48
N GLN A 506 -2.24 -25.83 8.73
CA GLN A 506 -3.56 -25.85 9.35
C GLN A 506 -4.56 -24.99 8.57
N ASP A 507 -4.19 -23.74 8.31
CA ASP A 507 -4.98 -22.82 7.47
C ASP A 507 -4.54 -23.01 6.01
N THR A 508 -5.33 -23.79 5.28
CA THR A 508 -5.06 -24.08 3.87
C THR A 508 -5.47 -22.90 3.01
N HIS A 509 -4.51 -22.29 2.34
CA HIS A 509 -4.76 -21.23 1.34
C HIS A 509 -4.83 -21.82 -0.07
N LEU A 510 -5.94 -21.54 -0.76
CA LEU A 510 -6.15 -21.89 -2.17
C LEU A 510 -6.18 -20.61 -3.02
N PHE A 511 -5.51 -20.67 -4.14
CA PHE A 511 -5.45 -19.54 -5.08
C PHE A 511 -6.68 -19.54 -5.98
N THR A 512 -7.06 -18.37 -6.46
CA THR A 512 -8.07 -18.23 -7.52
C THR A 512 -7.54 -18.89 -8.79
N GLY A 513 -8.26 -19.88 -9.30
CA GLY A 513 -7.89 -20.73 -10.41
C GLY A 513 -8.62 -22.07 -10.35
N THR A 514 -8.31 -22.99 -11.26
CA THR A 514 -8.93 -24.32 -11.27
C THR A 514 -8.41 -25.20 -10.14
N VAL A 515 -9.13 -26.27 -9.83
CA VAL A 515 -8.67 -27.31 -8.89
C VAL A 515 -7.33 -27.90 -9.36
N ALA A 516 -7.21 -28.20 -10.68
CA ALA A 516 -5.97 -28.71 -11.26
C ALA A 516 -4.80 -27.74 -11.08
N GLU A 517 -4.98 -26.44 -11.32
CA GLU A 517 -3.96 -25.40 -11.13
C GLU A 517 -3.53 -25.31 -9.66
N ASN A 518 -4.46 -25.43 -8.72
CA ASN A 518 -4.16 -25.43 -7.30
C ASN A 518 -3.32 -26.63 -6.87
N ILE A 519 -3.54 -27.83 -7.42
CA ILE A 519 -2.69 -29.00 -7.18
C ILE A 519 -1.34 -28.82 -7.87
N ARG A 520 -1.34 -28.40 -9.14
CA ARG A 520 -0.14 -28.16 -9.96
C ARG A 520 0.79 -27.09 -9.37
N TYR A 521 0.30 -26.25 -8.44
CA TYR A 521 1.12 -25.27 -7.73
C TYR A 521 2.32 -25.91 -6.99
N GLY A 522 2.23 -27.19 -6.58
CA GLY A 522 3.35 -27.92 -6.00
C GLY A 522 4.46 -28.30 -7.01
N LYS A 523 4.10 -28.43 -8.31
CA LYS A 523 5.01 -28.71 -9.42
C LYS A 523 4.40 -28.11 -10.70
N LEU A 524 4.88 -26.91 -11.10
CA LEU A 524 4.25 -26.10 -12.15
C LEU A 524 4.26 -26.76 -13.55
N ASP A 525 5.23 -27.62 -13.81
CA ASP A 525 5.42 -28.37 -15.06
C ASP A 525 4.77 -29.77 -15.03
N ALA A 526 3.97 -30.08 -13.99
CA ALA A 526 3.30 -31.38 -13.86
C ALA A 526 2.27 -31.62 -14.97
N THR A 527 2.25 -32.84 -15.48
CA THR A 527 1.21 -33.30 -16.43
C THR A 527 -0.14 -33.51 -15.74
N ASP A 528 -1.21 -33.61 -16.51
CA ASP A 528 -2.54 -33.89 -15.96
C ASP A 528 -2.60 -35.24 -15.26
N GLU A 529 -1.89 -36.25 -15.80
CA GLU A 529 -1.78 -37.58 -15.18
C GLU A 529 -1.11 -37.54 -13.81
N GLU A 530 -0.06 -36.72 -13.65
CA GLU A 530 0.61 -36.48 -12.36
C GLU A 530 -0.33 -35.78 -11.38
N VAL A 531 -1.12 -34.80 -11.83
CA VAL A 531 -2.14 -34.11 -11.03
C VAL A 531 -3.20 -35.11 -10.54
N TYR A 532 -3.71 -35.97 -11.43
CA TYR A 532 -4.69 -36.99 -11.07
C TYR A 532 -4.10 -38.06 -10.14
N ALA A 533 -2.84 -38.41 -10.30
CA ALA A 533 -2.15 -39.35 -9.41
C ALA A 533 -2.00 -38.75 -8.00
N ALA A 534 -1.58 -37.49 -7.89
CA ALA A 534 -1.46 -36.80 -6.61
C ALA A 534 -2.83 -36.63 -5.91
N ALA A 535 -3.88 -36.34 -6.68
CA ALA A 535 -5.23 -36.23 -6.14
C ALA A 535 -5.75 -37.59 -5.63
N ARG A 536 -5.44 -38.70 -6.32
CA ARG A 536 -5.76 -40.06 -5.85
C ARG A 536 -5.02 -40.44 -4.58
N LEU A 537 -3.72 -40.13 -4.51
CA LEU A 537 -2.91 -40.35 -3.30
C LEU A 537 -3.48 -39.63 -2.09
N ALA A 538 -3.86 -38.36 -2.28
CA ALA A 538 -4.46 -37.52 -1.25
C ALA A 538 -5.93 -37.85 -0.93
N ASN A 539 -6.54 -38.86 -1.58
CA ASN A 539 -7.98 -39.16 -1.52
C ASN A 539 -8.90 -38.01 -1.98
N ALA A 540 -8.39 -37.09 -2.78
CA ALA A 540 -9.13 -35.91 -3.28
C ALA A 540 -9.93 -36.23 -4.55
N ASP A 541 -9.49 -37.13 -5.42
CA ASP A 541 -10.07 -37.46 -6.73
C ASP A 541 -11.59 -37.73 -6.65
N GLY A 542 -12.02 -38.46 -5.61
CA GLY A 542 -13.44 -38.85 -5.45
C GLY A 542 -14.39 -37.66 -5.22
N PHE A 543 -13.99 -36.61 -4.55
CA PHE A 543 -14.82 -35.41 -4.42
C PHE A 543 -14.64 -34.47 -5.62
N ILE A 544 -13.43 -34.34 -6.17
CA ILE A 544 -13.14 -33.48 -7.32
C ILE A 544 -14.03 -33.84 -8.50
N ARG A 545 -14.14 -35.13 -8.83
CA ARG A 545 -15.01 -35.65 -9.93
C ARG A 545 -16.49 -35.39 -9.73
N ARG A 546 -16.92 -35.03 -8.51
CA ARG A 546 -18.31 -34.69 -8.20
C ARG A 546 -18.57 -33.19 -8.26
N LEU A 547 -17.55 -32.36 -8.43
CA LEU A 547 -17.70 -30.94 -8.69
C LEU A 547 -18.26 -30.74 -10.11
N PRO A 548 -18.99 -29.66 -10.38
CA PRO A 548 -19.64 -29.42 -11.67
C PRO A 548 -18.72 -29.61 -12.88
N ASP A 549 -17.51 -29.07 -12.82
CA ASP A 549 -16.51 -29.12 -13.90
C ASP A 549 -15.30 -30.00 -13.50
N GLY A 550 -15.41 -30.85 -12.45
CA GLY A 550 -14.34 -31.71 -12.01
C GLY A 550 -13.06 -30.95 -11.67
N TYR A 551 -11.94 -31.33 -12.31
CA TYR A 551 -10.64 -30.69 -12.13
C TYR A 551 -10.57 -29.24 -12.68
N ASP A 552 -11.45 -28.87 -13.61
CA ASP A 552 -11.53 -27.52 -14.19
C ASP A 552 -12.43 -26.60 -13.38
N THR A 553 -13.01 -27.09 -12.27
CA THR A 553 -13.84 -26.27 -11.39
C THR A 553 -13.04 -25.09 -10.86
N MET A 554 -13.56 -23.87 -11.10
CA MET A 554 -12.95 -22.61 -10.62
C MET A 554 -13.13 -22.45 -9.12
N LEU A 555 -12.03 -22.20 -8.44
CA LEU A 555 -11.98 -21.83 -7.02
C LEU A 555 -11.81 -20.31 -6.89
N THR A 556 -12.55 -19.70 -5.98
CA THR A 556 -12.49 -18.27 -5.68
C THR A 556 -12.53 -18.06 -4.17
N GLY A 557 -12.07 -16.90 -3.71
CA GLY A 557 -12.17 -16.54 -2.30
C GLY A 557 -11.59 -17.59 -1.35
N ASP A 558 -10.38 -18.06 -1.61
CA ASP A 558 -9.69 -19.08 -0.79
C ASP A 558 -10.43 -20.44 -0.76
N GLY A 559 -11.11 -20.79 -1.85
CA GLY A 559 -11.91 -22.01 -1.94
C GLY A 559 -13.16 -21.99 -1.06
N ALA A 560 -13.81 -20.83 -0.94
CA ALA A 560 -15.02 -20.64 -0.12
C ALA A 560 -16.18 -21.58 -0.50
N ASN A 561 -16.18 -22.10 -1.73
CA ASN A 561 -17.13 -23.11 -2.24
C ASN A 561 -16.80 -24.55 -1.83
N LEU A 562 -15.71 -24.78 -1.11
CA LEU A 562 -15.27 -26.09 -0.62
C LEU A 562 -15.39 -26.18 0.90
N SER A 563 -15.65 -27.39 1.42
CA SER A 563 -15.55 -27.65 2.86
C SER A 563 -14.08 -27.57 3.32
N GLN A 564 -13.86 -27.36 4.61
CA GLN A 564 -12.50 -27.31 5.18
C GLN A 564 -11.71 -28.61 4.90
N GLY A 565 -12.34 -29.77 5.01
CA GLY A 565 -11.71 -31.05 4.70
C GLY A 565 -11.34 -31.19 3.22
N GLN A 566 -12.19 -30.70 2.31
CA GLN A 566 -11.87 -30.70 0.88
C GLN A 566 -10.68 -29.80 0.56
N ARG A 567 -10.62 -28.59 1.16
CA ARG A 567 -9.45 -27.70 1.04
C ARG A 567 -8.17 -28.38 1.53
N GLN A 568 -8.24 -29.08 2.67
CA GLN A 568 -7.10 -29.81 3.23
C GLN A 568 -6.64 -30.96 2.32
N LEU A 569 -7.57 -31.70 1.70
CA LEU A 569 -7.22 -32.74 0.71
C LEU A 569 -6.50 -32.16 -0.51
N LEU A 570 -6.87 -30.95 -0.96
CA LEU A 570 -6.14 -30.25 -2.03
C LEU A 570 -4.74 -29.82 -1.60
N ALA A 571 -4.56 -29.38 -0.35
CA ALA A 571 -3.23 -29.06 0.17
C ALA A 571 -2.34 -30.31 0.28
N ILE A 572 -2.90 -31.45 0.68
CA ILE A 572 -2.20 -32.75 0.68
C ILE A 572 -1.81 -33.13 -0.76
N ALA A 573 -2.72 -32.99 -1.74
CA ALA A 573 -2.42 -33.25 -3.14
C ALA A 573 -1.31 -32.34 -3.70
N ARG A 574 -1.32 -31.05 -3.31
CA ARG A 574 -0.26 -30.08 -3.64
C ARG A 574 1.10 -30.51 -3.08
N ALA A 575 1.14 -31.00 -1.85
CA ALA A 575 2.37 -31.52 -1.26
C ALA A 575 2.79 -32.86 -1.90
N ALA A 576 1.83 -33.71 -2.29
CA ALA A 576 2.09 -35.01 -2.92
C ALA A 576 2.73 -34.87 -4.31
N ILE A 577 2.28 -33.92 -5.12
CA ILE A 577 2.82 -33.70 -6.48
C ILE A 577 4.25 -33.15 -6.47
N ALA A 578 4.63 -32.43 -5.40
CA ALA A 578 5.99 -31.93 -5.20
C ALA A 578 6.98 -33.05 -4.84
N ASP A 579 6.49 -34.18 -4.31
CA ASP A 579 7.25 -35.37 -3.91
C ASP A 579 8.50 -35.12 -3.05
N PRO A 580 8.40 -34.33 -1.96
CA PRO A 580 9.54 -33.96 -1.14
C PRO A 580 9.94 -35.11 -0.18
N PRO A 581 11.25 -35.29 0.13
CA PRO A 581 11.70 -36.32 1.11
C PRO A 581 11.39 -35.92 2.56
N VAL A 582 11.18 -34.67 2.85
CA VAL A 582 10.81 -34.14 4.18
C VAL A 582 9.47 -33.45 4.13
N LEU A 583 8.60 -33.79 5.07
CA LEU A 583 7.26 -33.20 5.21
C LEU A 583 7.11 -32.48 6.54
N ILE A 584 6.40 -31.39 6.50
CA ILE A 584 5.96 -30.62 7.67
C ILE A 584 4.45 -30.55 7.63
N LEU A 585 3.80 -31.13 8.63
CA LEU A 585 2.35 -31.21 8.72
C LEU A 585 1.87 -30.51 9.98
N ASP A 586 1.01 -29.50 9.83
CA ASP A 586 0.32 -28.85 10.95
C ASP A 586 -1.13 -29.35 10.99
N GLU A 587 -1.40 -30.24 11.95
CA GLU A 587 -2.64 -30.99 12.06
C GLU A 587 -3.66 -30.30 12.97
N ALA A 588 -4.45 -29.36 12.43
CA ALA A 588 -5.61 -28.85 13.15
C ALA A 588 -6.91 -29.12 12.36
N THR A 589 -7.60 -30.15 12.77
CA THR A 589 -8.84 -30.62 12.13
C THR A 589 -10.06 -30.49 13.05
N SER A 590 -10.03 -29.54 13.97
CA SER A 590 -11.08 -29.34 15.01
C SER A 590 -12.48 -29.02 14.45
N SER A 591 -12.62 -28.78 13.14
CA SER A 591 -13.88 -28.33 12.51
C SER A 591 -14.33 -29.23 11.35
N ILE A 592 -13.82 -30.46 11.24
CA ILE A 592 -14.15 -31.39 10.15
C ILE A 592 -15.04 -32.51 10.69
N ASP A 593 -16.05 -32.92 9.94
CA ASP A 593 -16.89 -34.07 10.29
C ASP A 593 -16.08 -35.38 10.32
N THR A 594 -16.46 -36.34 11.16
CA THR A 594 -15.73 -37.56 11.43
C THR A 594 -15.45 -38.40 10.18
N ARG A 595 -16.34 -38.39 9.17
CA ARG A 595 -16.16 -39.16 7.94
C ARG A 595 -15.08 -38.52 7.05
N THR A 596 -15.16 -37.23 6.83
CA THR A 596 -14.15 -36.48 6.05
C THR A 596 -12.80 -36.50 6.76
N GLU A 597 -12.81 -36.42 8.09
CA GLU A 597 -11.63 -36.56 8.93
C GLU A 597 -10.85 -37.82 8.64
N LYS A 598 -11.53 -38.98 8.58
CA LYS A 598 -10.90 -40.27 8.27
C LYS A 598 -10.27 -40.28 6.87
N ILE A 599 -10.94 -39.66 5.89
CA ILE A 599 -10.42 -39.56 4.51
C ILE A 599 -9.17 -38.69 4.45
N VAL A 600 -9.17 -37.55 5.17
CA VAL A 600 -8.00 -36.66 5.28
C VAL A 600 -6.84 -37.38 5.95
N GLN A 601 -7.10 -38.08 7.08
CA GLN A 601 -6.08 -38.85 7.80
C GLN A 601 -5.45 -39.93 6.93
N ASP A 602 -6.25 -40.70 6.21
CA ASP A 602 -5.76 -41.75 5.29
C ASP A 602 -4.91 -41.13 4.14
N GLY A 603 -5.30 -39.95 3.63
CA GLY A 603 -4.51 -39.19 2.66
C GLY A 603 -3.16 -38.73 3.23
N MET A 604 -3.16 -38.24 4.47
CA MET A 604 -1.95 -37.84 5.18
C MET A 604 -1.03 -39.02 5.44
N ASP A 605 -1.56 -40.15 5.90
CA ASP A 605 -0.77 -41.37 6.19
C ASP A 605 -0.09 -41.89 4.91
N LYS A 606 -0.79 -41.86 3.77
CA LYS A 606 -0.20 -42.19 2.46
C LYS A 606 0.90 -41.23 2.04
N LEU A 607 0.68 -39.94 2.28
CA LEU A 607 1.66 -38.89 1.96
C LEU A 607 2.93 -39.05 2.82
N MET A 608 2.80 -39.42 4.10
CA MET A 608 3.91 -39.57 5.03
C MET A 608 4.77 -40.82 4.78
N ALA A 609 4.26 -41.82 4.08
CA ALA A 609 4.95 -43.08 3.86
C ALA A 609 6.34 -42.90 3.22
N ASN A 610 7.37 -43.47 3.83
CA ASN A 610 8.78 -43.38 3.39
C ASN A 610 9.38 -41.98 3.35
N ARG A 611 8.83 -41.02 4.10
CA ARG A 611 9.34 -39.66 4.18
C ARG A 611 9.60 -39.24 5.62
N THR A 612 10.67 -38.48 5.82
CA THR A 612 10.91 -37.88 7.13
C THR A 612 9.80 -36.86 7.39
N THR A 613 9.07 -36.99 8.48
CA THR A 613 7.87 -36.18 8.70
C THR A 613 7.88 -35.56 10.08
N PHE A 614 7.72 -34.23 10.13
CA PHE A 614 7.46 -33.47 11.33
C PHE A 614 5.97 -33.15 11.41
N VAL A 615 5.29 -33.67 12.43
CA VAL A 615 3.86 -33.44 12.63
C VAL A 615 3.64 -32.62 13.89
N ILE A 616 3.00 -31.45 13.77
CA ILE A 616 2.45 -30.74 14.92
C ILE A 616 1.13 -31.44 15.25
N ALA A 617 1.20 -32.40 16.17
CA ALA A 617 0.10 -33.30 16.41
C ALA A 617 -0.89 -32.74 17.43
N HIS A 618 -2.15 -32.67 17.00
CA HIS A 618 -3.30 -32.34 17.83
C HIS A 618 -4.22 -33.55 18.06
N ARG A 619 -3.92 -34.72 17.45
CA ARG A 619 -4.70 -35.94 17.51
C ARG A 619 -3.93 -37.07 18.14
N LEU A 620 -4.62 -37.83 18.96
CA LEU A 620 -4.07 -39.02 19.64
C LEU A 620 -3.62 -40.12 18.67
N SER A 621 -4.35 -40.30 17.55
CA SER A 621 -3.99 -41.30 16.52
C SER A 621 -2.66 -41.00 15.86
N THR A 622 -2.44 -39.77 15.46
CA THR A 622 -1.20 -39.34 14.81
C THR A 622 -0.01 -39.43 15.78
N ILE A 623 -0.22 -39.04 17.04
CA ILE A 623 0.80 -39.10 18.09
C ILE A 623 1.20 -40.58 18.33
N LYS A 624 0.21 -41.47 18.49
CA LYS A 624 0.43 -42.90 18.80
C LYS A 624 1.24 -43.60 17.69
N ASN A 625 1.00 -43.27 16.44
CA ASN A 625 1.62 -43.90 15.29
C ASN A 625 2.94 -43.23 14.85
N SER A 626 3.53 -42.38 15.68
CA SER A 626 4.80 -41.72 15.41
C SER A 626 5.97 -42.50 15.98
N ASP A 627 7.08 -42.56 15.22
CA ASP A 627 8.29 -43.28 15.64
C ASP A 627 8.97 -42.60 16.82
N CYS A 628 8.89 -41.25 16.88
CA CYS A 628 9.41 -40.45 17.98
C CYS A 628 8.44 -39.33 18.32
N ILE A 629 8.18 -39.15 19.61
CA ILE A 629 7.36 -38.08 20.16
C ILE A 629 8.27 -37.14 20.95
N LEU A 630 8.23 -35.85 20.62
CA LEU A 630 8.94 -34.80 21.33
C LEU A 630 7.92 -33.95 22.11
N VAL A 631 8.00 -34.05 23.43
CA VAL A 631 7.12 -33.25 24.31
C VAL A 631 7.80 -31.92 24.60
N MET A 632 7.12 -30.85 24.23
CA MET A 632 7.63 -29.48 24.38
C MET A 632 6.89 -28.72 25.48
N GLU A 633 7.64 -28.04 26.30
CA GLU A 633 7.11 -27.12 27.31
C GLU A 633 8.05 -25.91 27.43
N GLN A 634 7.47 -24.70 27.42
CA GLN A 634 8.22 -23.44 27.55
C GLN A 634 9.48 -23.35 26.66
N GLY A 635 9.36 -23.78 25.41
CA GLY A 635 10.47 -23.72 24.46
C GLY A 635 11.57 -24.75 24.62
N ARG A 636 11.35 -25.81 25.44
CA ARG A 636 12.30 -26.90 25.66
C ARG A 636 11.69 -28.25 25.33
N ILE A 637 12.50 -29.20 24.87
CA ILE A 637 12.11 -30.60 24.76
C ILE A 637 12.33 -31.21 26.14
N ILE A 638 11.23 -31.59 26.83
CA ILE A 638 11.25 -32.14 28.20
C ILE A 638 11.20 -33.67 28.21
N GLU A 639 10.58 -34.31 27.19
CA GLU A 639 10.52 -35.76 27.05
C GLU A 639 10.69 -36.13 25.59
N ARG A 640 11.33 -37.28 25.37
CA ARG A 640 11.53 -37.91 24.08
C ARG A 640 11.37 -39.41 24.19
N GLY A 641 10.69 -40.04 23.22
CA GLY A 641 10.51 -41.50 23.14
C GLY A 641 9.34 -41.86 22.25
N ASN A 642 9.05 -43.14 22.12
CA ASN A 642 7.84 -43.64 21.47
C ASN A 642 6.63 -43.60 22.41
N HIS A 643 5.45 -43.95 21.90
CA HIS A 643 4.20 -43.90 22.66
C HIS A 643 4.25 -44.75 23.94
N GLU A 644 4.74 -45.99 23.86
CA GLU A 644 4.79 -46.94 24.98
C GLU A 644 5.80 -46.50 26.04
N GLU A 645 6.99 -46.13 25.63
CA GLU A 645 8.04 -45.61 26.54
C GLU A 645 7.57 -44.37 27.34
N LEU A 646 6.88 -43.44 26.68
CA LEU A 646 6.44 -42.21 27.34
C LEU A 646 5.23 -42.45 28.27
N LEU A 647 4.39 -43.47 27.97
CA LEU A 647 3.32 -43.85 28.89
C LEU A 647 3.88 -44.53 30.15
N GLU A 648 4.92 -45.36 30.03
CA GLU A 648 5.58 -46.03 31.15
C GLU A 648 6.25 -45.02 32.08
N LYS A 649 6.85 -43.94 31.52
CA LYS A 649 7.50 -42.87 32.29
C LYS A 649 6.52 -42.05 33.16
N LYS A 650 5.21 -42.10 32.86
CA LYS A 650 4.13 -41.39 33.56
C LYS A 650 4.40 -39.89 33.72
N GLY A 651 5.16 -39.31 32.79
CA GLY A 651 5.56 -37.93 32.78
C GLY A 651 4.51 -36.96 32.18
N ARG A 652 4.98 -35.89 31.55
CA ARG A 652 4.10 -34.86 30.95
C ARG A 652 3.28 -35.40 29.78
N TYR A 653 3.86 -36.32 28.96
CA TYR A 653 3.15 -37.02 27.89
C TYR A 653 1.95 -37.80 28.43
N TYR A 654 2.14 -38.57 29.49
CA TYR A 654 1.08 -39.33 30.12
C TYR A 654 -0.07 -38.45 30.60
N GLN A 655 0.25 -37.27 31.17
CA GLN A 655 -0.76 -36.29 31.60
C GLN A 655 -1.56 -35.72 30.43
N LEU A 656 -0.88 -35.37 29.33
CA LEU A 656 -1.52 -34.88 28.10
C LEU A 656 -2.41 -35.92 27.46
N TYR A 657 -1.98 -37.20 27.49
CA TYR A 657 -2.69 -38.32 26.89
C TYR A 657 -3.93 -38.75 27.70
N THR A 658 -3.81 -38.84 29.03
CA THR A 658 -4.89 -39.33 29.92
C THR A 658 -5.83 -38.23 30.39
N GLY A 659 -5.47 -36.94 30.22
CA GLY A 659 -6.22 -35.80 30.76
C GLY A 659 -6.11 -35.65 32.28
N ASN A 660 -5.34 -36.49 32.97
CA ASN A 660 -5.16 -36.42 34.40
C ASN A 660 -4.13 -35.38 34.79
N LYS A 661 -4.48 -34.47 35.71
CA LYS A 661 -3.51 -33.61 36.40
C LYS A 661 -2.58 -34.48 37.24
N ALA A 662 -1.27 -34.20 37.21
CA ALA A 662 -0.30 -34.92 38.05
C ALA A 662 -0.76 -34.96 39.52
N VAL A 663 -0.77 -36.16 40.05
CA VAL A 663 -0.62 -36.32 41.49
C VAL A 663 0.84 -36.00 41.76
N THR A 664 1.14 -34.74 42.18
CA THR A 664 2.46 -34.37 42.71
C THR A 664 2.72 -35.23 43.93
N ALA A 665 3.66 -36.17 43.80
CA ALA A 665 4.26 -36.88 44.93
C ALA A 665 5.30 -35.96 45.59
#